data_033f68358c5b60f7dd3624f56ee533f7
#
_entry.id   033f68358c5b60f7dd3624f56ee533f7
#
_cell.length_a   1.000
_cell.length_b   1.000
_cell.length_c   1.000
_cell.angle_alpha   90.00
_cell.angle_beta   90.00
_cell.angle_gamma   90.00
#
_symmetry.space_group_name_H-M   'P 1'
#
loop_
_entity.id
_entity.type
_entity.pdbx_description
1 polymer ?
#
loop_
_entity_poly.entity_id
_entity_poly.type
_entity_poly.pdbx_seq_one_letter_code
_entity_poly.pdbx_strand_id
1 'polypeptide(L)'
;MSEKRVYTFGNGKAEGRAEMRNLLGGKGANLAEMNLIGVPVPPGFTITTDVCNEYFEKGKDDVVALLKSEVEKSVKHIEKLMGAKFGDPINPLLVSVRSGARASMPGMMDTILNLGLNDTVVIGLAQKTGNERFAYDSYRRFVQMYGDVVMGMKPENKEDIDPFEAIIQQVKAQRGIKLDNEMNVDELKQLVVLFKQAIQERTGMKFPTDPMEQLWGAICAVFDSWMNDRAILYRKMEGIPQEWGTAVTVMAMVFGNMGDTSATGVCFSRDAATGENIFNGEYLINAQGEDVVAGIRTPQQITKEGSLRWAKLQGISEEVRAKKYPSMEENMPEIFQELNALQDKLEKHYHDMQDMEFTVQEGKLWFLQTRNGKRTGTAMVKIAMDLLHEGEIDEKTALKRCEPGKLDELLHPVFDKEALAGAKVLTRGLPASPGAACGQIVFFADDATKWHKEGNRVVMVRIETSPEDLAGMSAAEGILTARGGMTSHAAVVARGMGKCCVSGAGAIQVDYKARTVQIEGTLLHEGDYISINGSTGEVYFGEVKTRPAEVTGDFAELMKLCDKYSKLVVRTNADTPHDAEVARNFGAVGIGLCRTEHMFFENEKIKAMREMILADSGEGREAALNKLLPYQRQDFYGILKCMDGKPVNIRLLDPPLHEFVPHDLRGQEIMASDMGVSVRFIQNRVNSLSEHNPMLGLRGCRLGNTFPEITAMQTRAILGAACQLKKEGFDPRPEIMVPLVGIESELEQQKEVIYKTANELFAHEGVEVPFKVGTMIEIPRAALTADLIARHAEYFSFGTNDLTQMTFGYSRDDIASFLPSYLEKKILNVDPFQVLDQEGVGQLVKMAVEKGRATRPDLKCGICGEHGGEPSSVKYCHRVGLNYVSCSPFRVPIARLAAAQAAVEE
;
A
#
# COMPACT_ATOMS: atom_id res chain seq x y z
N MET A 1 12.72 -41.97 -9.48
CA MET A 1 12.41 -41.35 -10.79
C MET A 1 13.02 -39.98 -10.74
N SER A 2 13.84 -39.58 -11.74
CA SER A 2 14.36 -38.20 -11.79
C SER A 2 13.18 -37.26 -11.90
N GLU A 3 13.12 -36.30 -11.02
CA GLU A 3 12.09 -35.28 -11.01
C GLU A 3 12.14 -34.50 -12.32
N LYS A 4 11.00 -34.38 -13.00
CA LYS A 4 10.92 -33.69 -14.29
C LYS A 4 11.18 -32.21 -14.12
N ARG A 5 12.10 -31.65 -14.92
CA ARG A 5 12.55 -30.25 -14.81
C ARG A 5 12.13 -29.36 -15.95
N VAL A 6 11.71 -29.93 -17.08
CA VAL A 6 11.34 -29.20 -18.29
C VAL A 6 9.95 -29.63 -18.77
N TYR A 7 9.05 -28.66 -18.96
CA TYR A 7 7.65 -28.84 -19.34
C TYR A 7 7.36 -28.15 -20.66
N THR A 8 6.95 -28.92 -21.68
CA THR A 8 6.68 -28.41 -23.02
C THR A 8 5.21 -28.00 -23.17
N PHE A 9 4.96 -27.05 -24.10
CA PHE A 9 3.64 -26.63 -24.53
C PHE A 9 3.63 -26.24 -26.01
N GLY A 10 2.50 -26.39 -26.70
CA GLY A 10 2.33 -25.99 -28.10
C GLY A 10 1.26 -26.81 -28.80
N ASN A 11 0.61 -26.22 -29.79
CA ASN A 11 -0.41 -26.83 -30.64
C ASN A 11 -1.55 -27.55 -29.88
N GLY A 12 -2.13 -26.88 -28.88
CA GLY A 12 -3.25 -27.39 -28.07
C GLY A 12 -2.85 -28.44 -27.02
N LYS A 13 -1.57 -28.70 -26.81
CA LYS A 13 -1.06 -29.65 -25.82
C LYS A 13 -0.06 -28.99 -24.89
N ALA A 14 -0.13 -29.30 -23.60
CA ALA A 14 0.84 -28.87 -22.62
C ALA A 14 1.02 -29.95 -21.54
N GLU A 15 2.23 -30.00 -20.98
CA GLU A 15 2.56 -30.88 -19.86
C GLU A 15 2.30 -30.20 -18.51
N GLY A 16 2.18 -28.86 -18.50
CA GLY A 16 1.82 -28.06 -17.35
C GLY A 16 0.38 -27.55 -17.40
N ARG A 17 -0.07 -26.93 -16.31
CA ARG A 17 -1.39 -26.27 -16.18
C ARG A 17 -1.35 -25.15 -15.12
N ALA A 18 -2.43 -24.37 -15.01
CA ALA A 18 -2.52 -23.18 -14.15
C ALA A 18 -2.17 -23.45 -12.66
N GLU A 19 -2.60 -24.59 -12.11
CA GLU A 19 -2.35 -24.94 -10.71
C GLU A 19 -0.86 -25.17 -10.41
N MET A 20 -0.05 -25.44 -11.42
CA MET A 20 1.40 -25.67 -11.28
C MET A 20 2.21 -24.38 -11.18
N ARG A 21 1.58 -23.27 -10.76
CA ARG A 21 2.20 -21.94 -10.66
C ARG A 21 3.44 -21.93 -9.76
N ASN A 22 3.45 -22.74 -8.70
CA ASN A 22 4.61 -22.84 -7.82
C ASN A 22 5.83 -23.45 -8.50
N LEU A 23 5.62 -24.33 -9.47
CA LEU A 23 6.67 -25.05 -10.18
C LEU A 23 7.08 -24.35 -11.49
N LEU A 24 6.10 -23.86 -12.25
CA LEU A 24 6.31 -23.28 -13.59
C LEU A 24 6.39 -21.76 -13.57
N GLY A 25 6.22 -21.13 -12.40
CA GLY A 25 6.00 -19.71 -12.30
C GLY A 25 4.66 -19.26 -12.88
N GLY A 26 4.27 -18.02 -12.64
CA GLY A 26 2.99 -17.51 -13.15
C GLY A 26 2.92 -17.51 -14.69
N LYS A 27 4.00 -17.12 -15.36
CA LYS A 27 4.04 -17.02 -16.82
C LYS A 27 4.01 -18.40 -17.48
N GLY A 28 4.85 -19.35 -17.05
CA GLY A 28 4.90 -20.69 -17.62
C GLY A 28 3.60 -21.48 -17.42
N ALA A 29 3.00 -21.40 -16.23
CA ALA A 29 1.72 -22.04 -15.92
C ALA A 29 0.58 -21.49 -16.81
N ASN A 30 0.48 -20.16 -16.95
CA ASN A 30 -0.57 -19.54 -17.78
C ASN A 30 -0.37 -19.80 -19.27
N LEU A 31 0.86 -19.83 -19.79
CA LEU A 31 1.12 -20.22 -21.19
C LEU A 31 0.69 -21.65 -21.47
N ALA A 32 0.99 -22.58 -20.56
CA ALA A 32 0.53 -23.95 -20.66
C ALA A 32 -1.00 -24.04 -20.63
N GLU A 33 -1.65 -23.36 -19.71
CA GLU A 33 -3.11 -23.32 -19.56
C GLU A 33 -3.81 -22.74 -20.80
N MET A 34 -3.36 -21.57 -21.25
CA MET A 34 -3.90 -20.93 -22.48
C MET A 34 -3.83 -21.89 -23.67
N ASN A 35 -2.73 -22.61 -23.81
CA ASN A 35 -2.57 -23.56 -24.89
C ASN A 35 -3.56 -24.75 -24.78
N LEU A 36 -3.79 -25.28 -23.56
CA LEU A 36 -4.75 -26.36 -23.30
C LEU A 36 -6.18 -25.97 -23.61
N ILE A 37 -6.56 -24.74 -23.31
CA ILE A 37 -7.91 -24.22 -23.60
C ILE A 37 -8.07 -23.71 -25.04
N GLY A 38 -7.06 -23.86 -25.89
CA GLY A 38 -7.13 -23.53 -27.32
C GLY A 38 -6.95 -22.05 -27.66
N VAL A 39 -6.29 -21.29 -26.80
CA VAL A 39 -5.79 -19.94 -27.10
C VAL A 39 -4.50 -20.08 -27.91
N PRO A 40 -4.31 -19.34 -29.02
CA PRO A 40 -3.12 -19.46 -29.84
C PRO A 40 -1.89 -18.89 -29.10
N VAL A 41 -1.01 -19.80 -28.70
CA VAL A 41 0.23 -19.51 -27.99
C VAL A 41 1.41 -20.06 -28.80
N PRO A 42 2.49 -19.30 -29.00
CA PRO A 42 3.70 -19.83 -29.64
C PRO A 42 4.24 -21.01 -28.84
N PRO A 43 4.67 -22.11 -29.49
CA PRO A 43 5.17 -23.30 -28.77
C PRO A 43 6.44 -22.97 -28.00
N GLY A 44 6.61 -23.64 -26.87
CA GLY A 44 7.73 -23.40 -25.96
C GLY A 44 7.90 -24.49 -24.91
N PHE A 45 8.76 -24.22 -23.96
CA PHE A 45 8.94 -25.02 -22.76
C PHE A 45 9.32 -24.15 -21.57
N THR A 46 9.05 -24.65 -20.36
CA THR A 46 9.39 -23.97 -19.12
C THR A 46 10.31 -24.85 -18.27
N ILE A 47 11.42 -24.30 -17.82
CA ILE A 47 12.33 -24.88 -16.83
C ILE A 47 11.83 -24.43 -15.45
N THR A 48 11.69 -25.38 -14.51
CA THR A 48 11.01 -25.14 -13.24
C THR A 48 11.73 -24.20 -12.27
N THR A 49 10.99 -23.64 -11.33
CA THR A 49 11.54 -22.75 -10.28
C THR A 49 12.55 -23.45 -9.38
N ASP A 50 12.41 -24.75 -9.15
CA ASP A 50 13.31 -25.53 -8.31
C ASP A 50 14.72 -25.61 -8.90
N VAL A 51 14.83 -25.61 -10.24
CA VAL A 51 16.10 -25.55 -10.94
C VAL A 51 16.87 -24.24 -10.66
N CYS A 52 16.17 -23.12 -10.43
CA CYS A 52 16.79 -21.89 -10.01
C CYS A 52 17.54 -22.05 -8.67
N ASN A 53 16.95 -22.72 -7.72
CA ASN A 53 17.59 -23.01 -6.43
C ASN A 53 18.77 -23.98 -6.61
N GLU A 54 18.60 -25.06 -7.41
CA GLU A 54 19.69 -25.97 -7.76
C GLU A 54 20.86 -25.22 -8.45
N TYR A 55 20.56 -24.21 -9.28
CA TYR A 55 21.56 -23.38 -9.97
C TYR A 55 22.46 -22.61 -9.01
N PHE A 56 21.88 -22.02 -7.95
CA PHE A 56 22.65 -21.32 -6.93
C PHE A 56 23.35 -22.26 -5.93
N GLU A 57 22.83 -23.46 -5.73
CA GLU A 57 23.43 -24.45 -4.83
C GLU A 57 24.57 -25.24 -5.47
N LYS A 58 24.37 -25.73 -6.70
CA LYS A 58 25.30 -26.65 -7.39
C LYS A 58 26.25 -25.95 -8.36
N GLY A 59 25.89 -24.74 -8.79
CA GLY A 59 26.63 -23.98 -9.80
C GLY A 59 26.15 -24.20 -11.24
N LYS A 60 26.54 -23.26 -12.07
CA LYS A 60 26.10 -23.13 -13.48
C LYS A 60 26.39 -24.39 -14.31
N ASP A 61 27.62 -24.89 -14.29
CA ASP A 61 28.06 -25.96 -15.19
C ASP A 61 27.34 -27.28 -14.88
N ASP A 62 27.14 -27.60 -13.61
CA ASP A 62 26.43 -28.81 -13.17
C ASP A 62 24.96 -28.78 -13.59
N VAL A 63 24.30 -27.64 -13.45
CA VAL A 63 22.89 -27.51 -13.83
C VAL A 63 22.71 -27.52 -15.35
N VAL A 64 23.61 -26.88 -16.11
CA VAL A 64 23.61 -26.97 -17.58
C VAL A 64 23.78 -28.41 -18.04
N ALA A 65 24.73 -29.15 -17.48
CA ALA A 65 24.95 -30.57 -17.79
C ALA A 65 23.70 -31.43 -17.46
N LEU A 66 23.06 -31.17 -16.33
CA LEU A 66 21.85 -31.85 -15.89
C LEU A 66 20.66 -31.66 -16.85
N LEU A 67 20.49 -30.44 -17.35
CA LEU A 67 19.33 -30.05 -18.18
C LEU A 67 19.56 -30.33 -19.68
N LYS A 68 20.78 -30.52 -20.12
CA LYS A 68 21.18 -30.53 -21.54
C LYS A 68 20.26 -31.40 -22.41
N SER A 69 20.05 -32.66 -22.02
CA SER A 69 19.24 -33.58 -22.80
C SER A 69 17.76 -33.18 -22.90
N GLU A 70 17.19 -32.66 -21.82
CA GLU A 70 15.77 -32.24 -21.79
C GLU A 70 15.56 -30.95 -22.60
N VAL A 71 16.47 -29.99 -22.49
CA VAL A 71 16.43 -28.73 -23.26
C VAL A 71 16.58 -28.98 -24.75
N GLU A 72 17.57 -29.80 -25.18
CA GLU A 72 17.76 -30.15 -26.59
C GLU A 72 16.53 -30.85 -27.19
N LYS A 73 15.90 -31.76 -26.44
CA LYS A 73 14.63 -32.42 -26.86
C LYS A 73 13.51 -31.41 -26.99
N SER A 74 13.43 -30.45 -26.07
CA SER A 74 12.39 -29.42 -26.06
C SER A 74 12.57 -28.41 -27.20
N VAL A 75 13.81 -28.06 -27.56
CA VAL A 75 14.12 -27.24 -28.74
C VAL A 75 13.64 -27.98 -30.02
N LYS A 76 13.98 -29.28 -30.19
CA LYS A 76 13.48 -30.10 -31.31
C LYS A 76 11.94 -30.18 -31.36
N HIS A 77 11.30 -30.17 -30.22
CA HIS A 77 9.84 -30.11 -30.15
C HIS A 77 9.29 -28.80 -30.74
N ILE A 78 9.88 -27.64 -30.37
CA ILE A 78 9.50 -26.34 -30.93
C ILE A 78 9.79 -26.31 -32.44
N GLU A 79 10.96 -26.78 -32.88
CA GLU A 79 11.33 -26.86 -34.29
C GLU A 79 10.28 -27.63 -35.12
N LYS A 80 9.85 -28.79 -34.61
CA LYS A 80 8.81 -29.60 -35.25
C LYS A 80 7.48 -28.88 -35.37
N LEU A 81 7.04 -28.17 -34.32
CA LEU A 81 5.77 -27.46 -34.31
C LEU A 81 5.79 -26.21 -35.19
N MET A 82 6.91 -25.51 -35.26
CA MET A 82 7.07 -24.30 -36.07
C MET A 82 7.46 -24.59 -37.51
N GLY A 83 7.88 -25.81 -37.84
CA GLY A 83 8.39 -26.15 -39.16
C GLY A 83 9.66 -25.38 -39.56
N ALA A 84 10.44 -24.94 -38.58
CA ALA A 84 11.67 -24.16 -38.73
C ALA A 84 12.74 -24.69 -37.79
N LYS A 85 14.02 -24.43 -38.04
CA LYS A 85 15.12 -25.00 -37.26
C LYS A 85 15.92 -23.90 -36.56
N PHE A 86 16.27 -24.15 -35.32
CA PHE A 86 17.06 -23.21 -34.51
C PHE A 86 18.48 -23.10 -35.06
N GLY A 87 18.88 -21.87 -35.43
CA GLY A 87 20.15 -21.61 -36.06
C GLY A 87 20.29 -22.02 -37.53
N ASP A 88 19.23 -22.38 -38.21
CA ASP A 88 19.24 -22.74 -39.64
C ASP A 88 19.44 -21.48 -40.50
N PRO A 89 20.39 -21.45 -41.40
CA PRO A 89 20.64 -20.30 -42.27
C PRO A 89 19.62 -20.11 -43.40
N ILE A 90 18.70 -21.06 -43.58
CA ILE A 90 17.71 -21.03 -44.69
C ILE A 90 16.31 -20.78 -44.11
N ASN A 91 15.92 -21.53 -43.11
CA ASN A 91 14.59 -21.44 -42.46
C ASN A 91 14.73 -21.31 -40.95
N PRO A 92 15.23 -20.16 -40.48
CA PRO A 92 15.55 -20.01 -39.07
C PRO A 92 14.35 -19.99 -38.16
N LEU A 93 14.44 -20.71 -37.04
CA LEU A 93 13.64 -20.52 -35.83
C LEU A 93 14.40 -19.58 -34.90
N LEU A 94 13.71 -18.56 -34.41
CA LEU A 94 14.20 -17.72 -33.31
C LEU A 94 13.38 -17.98 -32.05
N VAL A 95 14.01 -17.86 -30.89
CA VAL A 95 13.35 -18.03 -29.59
C VAL A 95 13.58 -16.85 -28.66
N SER A 96 12.70 -16.70 -27.69
CA SER A 96 12.84 -15.81 -26.55
C SER A 96 13.10 -16.62 -25.28
N VAL A 97 13.84 -16.04 -24.35
CA VAL A 97 14.06 -16.58 -23.00
C VAL A 97 13.53 -15.58 -21.99
N ARG A 98 12.58 -15.98 -21.19
CA ARG A 98 11.84 -15.10 -20.29
C ARG A 98 11.84 -15.66 -18.87
N SER A 99 11.93 -14.78 -17.87
CA SER A 99 11.72 -15.11 -16.47
C SER A 99 10.24 -15.35 -16.15
N GLY A 100 9.98 -16.20 -15.15
CA GLY A 100 8.63 -16.50 -14.68
C GLY A 100 8.61 -16.81 -13.18
N ALA A 101 8.58 -15.81 -12.32
CA ALA A 101 8.43 -16.02 -10.87
C ALA A 101 7.00 -16.44 -10.50
N ARG A 102 6.84 -17.01 -9.30
CA ARG A 102 5.52 -17.38 -8.74
C ARG A 102 4.63 -16.15 -8.54
N ALA A 103 5.23 -15.02 -8.13
CA ALA A 103 4.58 -13.72 -8.05
C ALA A 103 4.98 -12.84 -9.24
N SER A 104 4.10 -11.92 -9.64
CA SER A 104 4.39 -10.96 -10.70
C SER A 104 5.42 -9.93 -10.22
N MET A 105 6.54 -9.82 -10.92
CA MET A 105 7.65 -8.90 -10.62
C MET A 105 7.98 -8.09 -11.89
N PRO A 106 7.14 -7.11 -12.28
CA PRO A 106 7.30 -6.38 -13.54
C PRO A 106 8.62 -5.61 -13.61
N GLY A 107 9.41 -5.80 -14.67
CA GLY A 107 10.67 -5.09 -14.88
C GLY A 107 11.84 -5.48 -13.96
N MET A 108 11.61 -6.42 -13.02
CA MET A 108 12.64 -6.77 -12.03
C MET A 108 13.63 -7.81 -12.54
N MET A 109 13.22 -8.65 -13.48
CA MET A 109 14.06 -9.73 -14.06
C MET A 109 14.19 -9.59 -15.56
N ASP A 110 15.22 -10.23 -16.10
CA ASP A 110 15.62 -10.05 -17.47
C ASP A 110 14.84 -10.93 -18.46
N THR A 111 14.80 -10.48 -19.70
CA THR A 111 14.23 -11.19 -20.87
C THR A 111 15.21 -11.01 -22.04
N ILE A 112 15.42 -12.05 -22.81
CA ILE A 112 16.26 -12.02 -24.02
C ILE A 112 15.41 -12.48 -25.20
N LEU A 113 15.40 -11.67 -26.26
CA LEU A 113 14.64 -11.90 -27.48
C LEU A 113 15.56 -12.23 -28.66
N ASN A 114 15.01 -12.84 -29.72
CA ASN A 114 15.66 -13.06 -31.00
C ASN A 114 16.89 -13.99 -30.94
N LEU A 115 16.97 -14.91 -29.99
CA LEU A 115 18.05 -15.89 -29.91
C LEU A 115 18.05 -16.79 -31.16
N GLY A 116 19.24 -17.15 -31.57
CA GLY A 116 19.49 -17.95 -32.79
C GLY A 116 20.08 -17.13 -33.95
N LEU A 117 20.05 -15.78 -33.83
CA LEU A 117 20.65 -14.91 -34.86
C LEU A 117 22.17 -14.90 -34.76
N ASN A 118 22.81 -14.96 -35.93
CA ASN A 118 24.21 -14.75 -36.16
C ASN A 118 24.40 -14.20 -37.59
N ASP A 119 25.64 -14.00 -38.02
CA ASP A 119 25.94 -13.39 -39.31
C ASP A 119 25.44 -14.17 -40.55
N THR A 120 25.20 -15.48 -40.42
CA THR A 120 24.64 -16.32 -41.49
C THR A 120 23.12 -16.46 -41.37
N VAL A 121 22.60 -16.62 -40.16
CA VAL A 121 21.17 -16.80 -39.92
C VAL A 121 20.38 -15.52 -40.26
N VAL A 122 20.94 -14.33 -40.02
CA VAL A 122 20.29 -13.05 -40.39
C VAL A 122 20.02 -12.94 -41.88
N ILE A 123 20.90 -13.48 -42.73
CA ILE A 123 20.75 -13.49 -44.19
C ILE A 123 19.55 -14.38 -44.57
N GLY A 124 19.46 -15.58 -43.97
CA GLY A 124 18.29 -16.47 -44.14
C GLY A 124 16.98 -15.88 -43.69
N LEU A 125 17.00 -15.17 -42.56
CA LEU A 125 15.83 -14.46 -42.07
C LEU A 125 15.38 -13.36 -43.06
N ALA A 126 16.35 -12.60 -43.60
CA ALA A 126 16.07 -11.56 -44.58
C ALA A 126 15.48 -12.14 -45.87
N GLN A 127 16.00 -13.26 -46.35
CA GLN A 127 15.50 -13.95 -47.55
C GLN A 127 14.10 -14.52 -47.31
N LYS A 128 13.88 -15.17 -46.16
CA LYS A 128 12.60 -15.79 -45.81
C LYS A 128 11.48 -14.75 -45.68
N THR A 129 11.77 -13.61 -45.08
CA THR A 129 10.77 -12.56 -44.84
C THR A 129 10.65 -11.56 -45.99
N GLY A 130 11.59 -11.55 -46.92
CA GLY A 130 11.67 -10.51 -47.95
C GLY A 130 11.95 -9.12 -47.40
N ASN A 131 12.37 -9.01 -46.14
CA ASN A 131 12.54 -7.74 -45.42
C ASN A 131 13.91 -7.71 -44.70
N GLU A 132 14.90 -7.24 -45.43
CA GLU A 132 16.28 -7.16 -44.93
C GLU A 132 16.41 -6.19 -43.74
N ARG A 133 15.63 -5.09 -43.77
CA ARG A 133 15.62 -4.13 -42.66
C ARG A 133 15.12 -4.76 -41.37
N PHE A 134 14.01 -5.50 -41.41
CA PHE A 134 13.49 -6.26 -40.27
C PHE A 134 14.52 -7.23 -39.68
N ALA A 135 15.18 -8.00 -40.58
CA ALA A 135 16.17 -9.00 -40.14
C ALA A 135 17.33 -8.35 -39.38
N TYR A 136 17.90 -7.26 -39.95
CA TYR A 136 19.05 -6.59 -39.30
C TYR A 136 18.65 -5.75 -38.08
N ASP A 137 17.43 -5.21 -38.02
CA ASP A 137 16.94 -4.57 -36.81
C ASP A 137 16.75 -5.59 -35.68
N SER A 138 16.19 -6.77 -35.97
CA SER A 138 16.09 -7.88 -35.02
C SER A 138 17.47 -8.35 -34.52
N TYR A 139 18.47 -8.40 -35.42
CA TYR A 139 19.80 -8.77 -35.07
C TYR A 139 20.49 -7.72 -34.21
N ARG A 140 20.35 -6.43 -34.54
CA ARG A 140 20.87 -5.31 -33.76
C ARG A 140 20.31 -5.34 -32.34
N ARG A 141 18.96 -5.49 -32.19
CA ARG A 141 18.29 -5.60 -30.89
C ARG A 141 18.77 -6.82 -30.11
N PHE A 142 18.97 -7.96 -30.76
CA PHE A 142 19.51 -9.15 -30.12
C PHE A 142 20.92 -8.95 -29.57
N VAL A 143 21.84 -8.40 -30.39
CA VAL A 143 23.21 -8.14 -29.94
C VAL A 143 23.27 -7.15 -28.78
N GLN A 144 22.44 -6.10 -28.84
CA GLN A 144 22.31 -5.13 -27.77
C GLN A 144 21.82 -5.79 -26.47
N MET A 145 20.69 -6.50 -26.52
CA MET A 145 20.06 -7.11 -25.34
C MET A 145 20.92 -8.24 -24.75
N TYR A 146 21.53 -9.08 -25.60
CA TYR A 146 22.41 -10.13 -25.16
C TYR A 146 23.71 -9.57 -24.55
N GLY A 147 24.26 -8.53 -25.15
CA GLY A 147 25.44 -7.81 -24.65
C GLY A 147 25.21 -7.18 -23.28
N ASP A 148 24.06 -6.55 -23.07
CA ASP A 148 23.68 -5.95 -21.79
C ASP A 148 23.41 -7.03 -20.73
N VAL A 149 22.49 -7.95 -21.01
CA VAL A 149 21.95 -8.89 -20.02
C VAL A 149 22.89 -10.06 -19.74
N VAL A 150 23.46 -10.69 -20.80
CA VAL A 150 24.24 -11.92 -20.68
C VAL A 150 25.73 -11.64 -20.53
N MET A 151 26.23 -10.66 -21.27
CA MET A 151 27.68 -10.35 -21.30
C MET A 151 28.06 -9.20 -20.37
N GLY A 152 27.08 -8.58 -19.70
CA GLY A 152 27.30 -7.58 -18.63
C GLY A 152 27.83 -6.24 -19.11
N MET A 153 27.58 -5.86 -20.38
CA MET A 153 27.98 -4.58 -20.93
C MET A 153 27.10 -3.45 -20.44
N LYS A 154 27.37 -2.98 -19.22
CA LYS A 154 26.62 -1.91 -18.55
C LYS A 154 27.44 -0.63 -18.41
N PRO A 155 26.79 0.54 -18.14
CA PRO A 155 27.48 1.76 -17.77
C PRO A 155 28.39 1.54 -16.55
N GLU A 156 29.55 2.20 -16.50
CA GLU A 156 30.48 2.12 -15.37
C GLU A 156 29.89 2.82 -14.13
N ASN A 157 29.19 3.93 -14.34
CA ASN A 157 28.49 4.67 -13.29
C ASN A 157 27.00 4.81 -13.64
N LYS A 158 26.15 4.98 -12.65
CA LYS A 158 24.68 5.14 -12.84
C LYS A 158 24.31 6.41 -13.65
N GLU A 159 25.20 7.38 -13.71
CA GLU A 159 25.00 8.65 -14.41
C GLU A 159 25.50 8.61 -15.86
N ASP A 160 26.24 7.55 -16.25
CA ASP A 160 26.75 7.40 -17.59
C ASP A 160 25.68 6.94 -18.58
N ILE A 161 25.77 7.36 -19.82
CA ILE A 161 24.88 6.92 -20.90
C ILE A 161 25.17 5.44 -21.18
N ASP A 162 24.09 4.67 -21.41
CA ASP A 162 24.20 3.27 -21.84
C ASP A 162 25.17 3.15 -23.05
N PRO A 163 26.16 2.22 -23.02
CA PRO A 163 27.17 2.10 -24.07
C PRO A 163 26.58 1.84 -25.46
N PHE A 164 25.51 1.08 -25.55
CA PHE A 164 24.85 0.81 -26.83
C PHE A 164 24.10 2.04 -27.33
N GLU A 165 23.41 2.76 -26.42
CA GLU A 165 22.72 3.99 -26.75
C GLU A 165 23.67 5.08 -27.24
N ALA A 166 24.85 5.20 -26.63
CA ALA A 166 25.89 6.12 -27.10
C ALA A 166 26.31 5.81 -28.57
N ILE A 167 26.43 4.53 -28.92
CA ILE A 167 26.77 4.11 -30.30
C ILE A 167 25.60 4.40 -31.26
N ILE A 168 24.35 4.13 -30.83
CA ILE A 168 23.16 4.44 -31.63
C ILE A 168 23.08 5.95 -31.91
N GLN A 169 23.27 6.79 -30.90
CA GLN A 169 23.25 8.24 -31.05
C GLN A 169 24.35 8.74 -32.00
N GLN A 170 25.54 8.14 -31.95
CA GLN A 170 26.64 8.45 -32.86
C GLN A 170 26.27 8.13 -34.32
N VAL A 171 25.69 6.96 -34.57
CA VAL A 171 25.25 6.56 -35.92
C VAL A 171 24.12 7.45 -36.43
N LYS A 172 23.14 7.74 -35.59
CA LYS A 172 22.04 8.65 -35.91
C LYS A 172 22.52 10.07 -36.24
N ALA A 173 23.48 10.59 -35.48
CA ALA A 173 24.05 11.92 -35.68
C ALA A 173 24.72 12.09 -37.04
N GLN A 174 25.35 11.04 -37.59
CA GLN A 174 26.03 11.07 -38.90
C GLN A 174 25.08 11.43 -40.07
N ARG A 175 23.76 11.09 -39.94
CA ARG A 175 22.74 11.35 -40.98
C ARG A 175 21.60 12.22 -40.53
N GLY A 176 21.61 12.76 -39.31
CA GLY A 176 20.56 13.59 -38.76
C GLY A 176 19.23 12.85 -38.48
N ILE A 177 19.32 11.53 -38.21
CA ILE A 177 18.18 10.68 -37.91
C ILE A 177 17.72 10.93 -36.46
N LYS A 178 16.43 10.97 -36.22
CA LYS A 178 15.85 11.16 -34.86
C LYS A 178 15.33 9.87 -34.27
N LEU A 179 14.66 9.03 -35.02
CA LEU A 179 13.98 7.82 -34.59
C LEU A 179 14.66 6.56 -35.11
N ASP A 180 14.67 5.48 -34.33
CA ASP A 180 15.27 4.19 -34.73
C ASP A 180 14.64 3.59 -35.99
N ASN A 181 13.34 3.80 -36.18
CA ASN A 181 12.62 3.32 -37.36
C ASN A 181 13.01 4.03 -38.67
N GLU A 182 13.72 5.13 -38.58
CA GLU A 182 14.23 5.87 -39.76
C GLU A 182 15.59 5.31 -40.25
N MET A 183 16.24 4.45 -39.44
CA MET A 183 17.52 3.82 -39.84
C MET A 183 17.33 2.83 -41.00
N ASN A 184 18.19 2.89 -41.99
CA ASN A 184 18.22 1.96 -43.13
C ASN A 184 19.03 0.69 -42.81
N VAL A 185 19.08 -0.22 -43.78
CA VAL A 185 19.78 -1.52 -43.65
C VAL A 185 21.26 -1.35 -43.37
N ASP A 186 21.93 -0.41 -44.03
CA ASP A 186 23.40 -0.21 -43.90
C ASP A 186 23.75 0.30 -42.51
N GLU A 187 22.94 1.19 -41.95
CA GLU A 187 23.09 1.68 -40.56
C GLU A 187 22.89 0.59 -39.54
N LEU A 188 21.87 -0.26 -39.74
CA LEU A 188 21.62 -1.41 -38.87
C LEU A 188 22.75 -2.43 -38.92
N LYS A 189 23.30 -2.70 -40.12
CA LYS A 189 24.50 -3.54 -40.28
C LYS A 189 25.71 -2.93 -39.56
N GLN A 190 25.89 -1.63 -39.69
CA GLN A 190 26.97 -0.89 -39.02
C GLN A 190 26.83 -1.01 -37.49
N LEU A 191 25.62 -0.84 -36.94
CA LEU A 191 25.36 -0.99 -35.51
C LEU A 191 25.72 -2.38 -35.01
N VAL A 192 25.34 -3.46 -35.72
CA VAL A 192 25.69 -4.84 -35.33
C VAL A 192 27.20 -5.01 -35.20
N VAL A 193 27.97 -4.47 -36.15
CA VAL A 193 29.46 -4.54 -36.14
C VAL A 193 30.02 -3.76 -34.96
N LEU A 194 29.58 -2.51 -34.77
CA LEU A 194 30.03 -1.65 -33.67
C LEU A 194 29.71 -2.22 -32.31
N PHE A 195 28.49 -2.78 -32.12
CA PHE A 195 28.08 -3.42 -30.88
C PHE A 195 28.98 -4.62 -30.54
N LYS A 196 29.26 -5.50 -31.51
CA LYS A 196 30.15 -6.65 -31.28
C LYS A 196 31.59 -6.22 -30.95
N GLN A 197 32.08 -5.17 -31.59
CA GLN A 197 33.38 -4.59 -31.27
C GLN A 197 33.39 -4.04 -29.84
N ALA A 198 32.39 -3.23 -29.48
CA ALA A 198 32.30 -2.65 -28.15
C ALA A 198 32.18 -3.72 -27.06
N ILE A 199 31.41 -4.79 -27.30
CA ILE A 199 31.33 -5.95 -26.40
C ILE A 199 32.71 -6.56 -26.20
N GLN A 200 33.43 -6.86 -27.28
CA GLN A 200 34.77 -7.48 -27.20
C GLN A 200 35.79 -6.57 -26.50
N GLU A 201 35.77 -5.28 -26.75
CA GLU A 201 36.65 -4.30 -26.13
C GLU A 201 36.44 -4.16 -24.63
N ARG A 202 35.17 -4.12 -24.20
CA ARG A 202 34.81 -3.91 -22.77
C ARG A 202 34.82 -5.18 -21.95
N THR A 203 34.36 -6.29 -22.51
CA THR A 203 34.20 -7.55 -21.76
C THR A 203 35.36 -8.54 -21.98
N GLY A 204 36.17 -8.33 -23.00
CA GLY A 204 37.21 -9.27 -23.43
C GLY A 204 36.67 -10.51 -24.16
N MET A 205 35.37 -10.65 -24.30
CA MET A 205 34.68 -11.82 -24.86
C MET A 205 34.12 -11.51 -26.25
N LYS A 206 34.16 -12.49 -27.14
CA LYS A 206 33.48 -12.40 -28.44
C LYS A 206 32.00 -12.71 -28.28
N PHE A 207 31.18 -12.03 -29.06
CA PHE A 207 29.75 -12.35 -29.14
C PHE A 207 29.57 -13.79 -29.68
N PRO A 208 28.80 -14.67 -29.00
CA PRO A 208 28.67 -16.07 -29.39
C PRO A 208 27.88 -16.21 -30.69
N THR A 209 28.35 -17.07 -31.58
CA THR A 209 27.74 -17.36 -32.88
C THR A 209 27.00 -18.68 -32.92
N ASP A 210 27.25 -19.61 -31.95
CA ASP A 210 26.51 -20.84 -31.82
C ASP A 210 25.15 -20.61 -31.12
N PRO A 211 24.02 -20.95 -31.76
CA PRO A 211 22.70 -20.75 -31.20
C PRO A 211 22.46 -21.45 -29.83
N MET A 212 23.04 -22.64 -29.64
CA MET A 212 22.90 -23.36 -28.37
C MET A 212 23.74 -22.70 -27.25
N GLU A 213 24.92 -22.18 -27.57
CA GLU A 213 25.70 -21.36 -26.63
C GLU A 213 24.94 -20.09 -26.22
N GLN A 214 24.30 -19.40 -27.19
CA GLN A 214 23.43 -18.26 -26.94
C GLN A 214 22.26 -18.64 -26.00
N LEU A 215 21.61 -19.77 -26.27
CA LEU A 215 20.47 -20.24 -25.47
C LEU A 215 20.86 -20.51 -24.01
N TRP A 216 21.96 -21.23 -23.80
CA TRP A 216 22.46 -21.52 -22.46
C TRP A 216 22.91 -20.24 -21.71
N GLY A 217 23.58 -19.33 -22.40
CA GLY A 217 23.93 -18.01 -21.85
C GLY A 217 22.68 -17.26 -21.35
N ALA A 218 21.63 -17.23 -22.15
CA ALA A 218 20.38 -16.57 -21.82
C ALA A 218 19.61 -17.25 -20.67
N ILE A 219 19.54 -18.59 -20.65
CA ILE A 219 18.91 -19.35 -19.55
C ILE A 219 19.60 -19.03 -18.21
N CYS A 220 20.94 -19.08 -18.21
CA CYS A 220 21.72 -18.78 -17.00
C CYS A 220 21.54 -17.32 -16.56
N ALA A 221 21.56 -16.37 -17.49
CA ALA A 221 21.37 -14.95 -17.18
C ALA A 221 19.98 -14.68 -16.56
N VAL A 222 18.94 -15.40 -16.98
CA VAL A 222 17.61 -15.29 -16.37
C VAL A 222 17.62 -15.84 -14.95
N PHE A 223 18.32 -16.94 -14.65
CA PHE A 223 18.50 -17.40 -13.27
C PHE A 223 19.27 -16.38 -12.44
N ASP A 224 20.39 -15.85 -12.97
CA ASP A 224 21.20 -14.84 -12.30
C ASP A 224 20.37 -13.59 -11.97
N SER A 225 19.42 -13.21 -12.84
CA SER A 225 18.57 -12.03 -12.64
C SER A 225 17.67 -12.13 -11.39
N TRP A 226 17.43 -13.34 -10.86
CA TRP A 226 16.73 -13.52 -9.58
C TRP A 226 17.50 -12.89 -8.42
N MET A 227 18.83 -12.82 -8.51
CA MET A 227 19.71 -12.24 -7.49
C MET A 227 20.18 -10.82 -7.82
N ASN A 228 19.64 -10.17 -8.84
CA ASN A 228 19.88 -8.75 -9.11
C ASN A 228 19.35 -7.86 -7.97
N ASP A 229 20.05 -6.77 -7.66
CA ASP A 229 19.69 -5.85 -6.58
C ASP A 229 18.23 -5.36 -6.65
N ARG A 230 17.76 -4.99 -7.84
CA ARG A 230 16.37 -4.58 -8.07
C ARG A 230 15.36 -5.70 -7.76
N ALA A 231 15.66 -6.94 -8.13
CA ALA A 231 14.81 -8.08 -7.85
C ALA A 231 14.80 -8.44 -6.36
N ILE A 232 15.96 -8.36 -5.71
CA ILE A 232 16.09 -8.54 -4.26
C ILE A 232 15.31 -7.48 -3.51
N LEU A 233 15.46 -6.20 -3.89
CA LEU A 233 14.75 -5.10 -3.26
C LEU A 233 13.23 -5.25 -3.41
N TYR A 234 12.76 -5.55 -4.62
CA TYR A 234 11.34 -5.76 -4.89
C TYR A 234 10.76 -6.92 -4.05
N ARG A 235 11.46 -8.06 -3.99
CA ARG A 235 11.02 -9.18 -3.16
C ARG A 235 10.94 -8.83 -1.69
N LYS A 236 11.89 -8.02 -1.18
CA LYS A 236 11.84 -7.53 0.20
C LYS A 236 10.60 -6.67 0.46
N MET A 237 10.30 -5.76 -0.47
CA MET A 237 9.15 -4.86 -0.35
C MET A 237 7.81 -5.61 -0.39
N GLU A 238 7.73 -6.65 -1.23
CA GLU A 238 6.50 -7.43 -1.43
C GLU A 238 6.41 -8.70 -0.55
N GLY A 239 7.38 -8.92 0.34
CA GLY A 239 7.41 -10.10 1.21
C GLY A 239 7.55 -11.44 0.46
N ILE A 240 8.19 -11.45 -0.72
CA ILE A 240 8.37 -12.64 -1.55
C ILE A 240 9.62 -13.40 -1.08
N PRO A 241 9.49 -14.69 -0.65
CA PRO A 241 10.59 -15.49 -0.18
C PRO A 241 11.66 -15.72 -1.25
N GLN A 242 12.93 -15.68 -0.87
CA GLN A 242 14.04 -15.87 -1.79
C GLN A 242 14.08 -17.31 -2.35
N GLU A 243 13.72 -18.29 -1.57
CA GLU A 243 13.68 -19.70 -1.92
C GLU A 243 12.62 -20.07 -2.97
N TRP A 244 11.73 -19.15 -3.33
CA TRP A 244 10.77 -19.40 -4.40
C TRP A 244 11.40 -19.59 -5.77
N GLY A 245 12.55 -18.94 -6.04
CA GLY A 245 13.21 -18.99 -7.32
C GLY A 245 12.40 -18.41 -8.48
N THR A 246 12.97 -18.44 -9.68
CA THR A 246 12.29 -18.10 -10.93
C THR A 246 12.31 -19.28 -11.89
N ALA A 247 11.22 -19.49 -12.61
CA ALA A 247 11.20 -20.37 -13.78
C ALA A 247 11.80 -19.64 -14.99
N VAL A 248 12.28 -20.42 -15.96
CA VAL A 248 12.74 -19.89 -17.25
C VAL A 248 11.85 -20.44 -18.35
N THR A 249 11.21 -19.57 -19.11
CA THR A 249 10.37 -19.96 -20.25
C THR A 249 11.07 -19.64 -21.55
N VAL A 250 11.28 -20.67 -22.38
CA VAL A 250 11.79 -20.56 -23.75
C VAL A 250 10.64 -20.74 -24.73
N MET A 251 10.42 -19.78 -25.61
CA MET A 251 9.26 -19.77 -26.50
C MET A 251 9.65 -19.29 -27.89
N ALA A 252 9.03 -19.88 -28.92
CA ALA A 252 9.21 -19.43 -30.30
C ALA A 252 8.87 -17.94 -30.44
N MET A 253 9.71 -17.21 -31.16
CA MET A 253 9.44 -15.80 -31.49
C MET A 253 8.30 -15.69 -32.50
N VAL A 254 7.44 -14.72 -32.24
CA VAL A 254 6.46 -14.18 -33.18
C VAL A 254 6.67 -12.67 -33.28
N PHE A 255 6.46 -12.09 -34.47
CA PHE A 255 6.93 -10.75 -34.79
C PHE A 255 5.77 -9.82 -35.16
N GLY A 256 5.59 -8.78 -34.36
CA GLY A 256 4.64 -7.70 -34.64
C GLY A 256 5.20 -6.62 -35.58
N ASN A 257 6.47 -6.73 -36.00
CA ASN A 257 7.17 -5.77 -36.85
C ASN A 257 7.54 -6.33 -38.25
N MET A 258 6.71 -7.22 -38.78
CA MET A 258 6.86 -7.77 -40.13
C MET A 258 6.02 -7.04 -41.20
N GLY A 259 5.72 -5.77 -40.99
CA GLY A 259 4.97 -4.94 -41.91
C GLY A 259 3.58 -4.56 -41.39
N ASP A 260 2.77 -3.96 -42.28
CA ASP A 260 1.48 -3.34 -41.89
C ASP A 260 0.37 -4.33 -41.51
N THR A 261 0.54 -5.61 -41.79
CA THR A 261 -0.35 -6.70 -41.36
C THR A 261 0.06 -7.32 -40.05
N SER A 262 1.09 -6.76 -39.41
CA SER A 262 1.63 -7.20 -38.13
C SER A 262 1.52 -6.10 -37.08
N ALA A 263 1.28 -6.49 -35.84
CA ALA A 263 1.10 -5.57 -34.70
C ALA A 263 1.48 -6.24 -33.40
N THR A 264 1.65 -5.45 -32.37
CA THR A 264 1.74 -5.93 -30.99
C THR A 264 0.90 -5.05 -30.06
N GLY A 265 0.41 -5.60 -28.97
CA GLY A 265 -0.43 -4.84 -28.04
C GLY A 265 -0.63 -5.48 -26.69
N VAL A 266 -1.27 -4.70 -25.83
CA VAL A 266 -1.69 -5.10 -24.48
C VAL A 266 -3.17 -4.76 -24.34
N CYS A 267 -3.94 -5.68 -23.77
CA CYS A 267 -5.37 -5.46 -23.56
C CYS A 267 -5.87 -6.00 -22.23
N PHE A 268 -7.00 -5.46 -21.81
CA PHE A 268 -7.65 -5.76 -20.55
C PHE A 268 -9.11 -6.15 -20.80
N SER A 269 -9.56 -7.23 -20.19
CA SER A 269 -10.96 -7.65 -20.33
C SER A 269 -11.96 -6.69 -19.69
N ARG A 270 -11.52 -5.94 -18.66
CA ARG A 270 -12.28 -4.87 -18.00
C ARG A 270 -11.40 -3.64 -17.78
N ASP A 271 -12.00 -2.48 -17.56
CA ASP A 271 -11.22 -1.26 -17.24
C ASP A 271 -10.55 -1.39 -15.86
N ALA A 272 -9.23 -1.33 -15.86
CA ALA A 272 -8.41 -1.49 -14.64
C ALA A 272 -8.54 -0.31 -13.66
N ALA A 273 -9.03 0.84 -14.11
CA ALA A 273 -9.20 2.03 -13.28
C ALA A 273 -10.61 2.16 -12.70
N THR A 274 -11.64 1.80 -13.48
CA THR A 274 -13.05 1.97 -13.08
C THR A 274 -13.74 0.65 -12.72
N GLY A 275 -13.25 -0.49 -13.23
CA GLY A 275 -13.86 -1.79 -13.07
C GLY A 275 -15.00 -2.09 -14.04
N GLU A 276 -15.34 -1.13 -14.92
CA GLU A 276 -16.38 -1.33 -15.91
C GLU A 276 -16.05 -2.50 -16.84
N ASN A 277 -17.06 -3.30 -17.19
CA ASN A 277 -16.93 -4.42 -18.13
C ASN A 277 -16.81 -3.90 -19.56
N ILE A 278 -15.66 -3.29 -19.85
CA ILE A 278 -15.32 -2.71 -21.15
C ILE A 278 -13.97 -3.26 -21.59
N PHE A 279 -13.98 -4.02 -22.70
CA PHE A 279 -12.76 -4.47 -23.34
C PHE A 279 -11.96 -3.26 -23.83
N ASN A 280 -10.72 -3.13 -23.42
CA ASN A 280 -9.87 -1.99 -23.71
C ASN A 280 -8.40 -2.39 -23.86
N GLY A 281 -7.60 -1.50 -24.43
CA GLY A 281 -6.18 -1.74 -24.59
C GLY A 281 -5.56 -0.91 -25.70
N GLU A 282 -4.28 -1.15 -25.94
CA GLU A 282 -3.47 -0.40 -26.89
C GLU A 282 -2.67 -1.33 -27.79
N TYR A 283 -2.45 -0.92 -29.03
CA TYR A 283 -1.64 -1.66 -29.98
C TYR A 283 -0.80 -0.72 -30.86
N LEU A 284 0.27 -1.26 -31.41
CA LEU A 284 1.11 -0.60 -32.41
C LEU A 284 1.27 -1.49 -33.62
N ILE A 285 1.01 -0.92 -34.81
CA ILE A 285 1.29 -1.58 -36.09
C ILE A 285 2.78 -1.57 -36.36
N ASN A 286 3.29 -2.65 -36.94
CA ASN A 286 4.68 -2.80 -37.30
C ASN A 286 5.63 -2.44 -36.15
N ALA A 287 5.45 -3.10 -35.01
CA ALA A 287 6.17 -2.84 -33.76
C ALA A 287 6.42 -4.12 -32.97
N GLN A 288 7.45 -4.10 -32.13
CA GLN A 288 7.68 -5.12 -31.10
C GLN A 288 7.13 -4.68 -29.74
N GLY A 289 6.98 -5.62 -28.80
CA GLY A 289 6.44 -5.33 -27.45
C GLY A 289 7.19 -4.25 -26.69
N GLU A 290 8.50 -4.14 -26.86
CA GLU A 290 9.35 -3.08 -26.29
C GLU A 290 8.93 -1.68 -26.76
N ASP A 291 8.50 -1.54 -28.01
CA ASP A 291 8.10 -0.26 -28.59
C ASP A 291 6.83 0.29 -27.95
N VAL A 292 5.91 -0.60 -27.48
CA VAL A 292 4.68 -0.22 -26.74
C VAL A 292 5.05 0.33 -25.37
N VAL A 293 5.98 -0.32 -24.67
CA VAL A 293 6.37 0.04 -23.29
C VAL A 293 7.26 1.29 -23.28
N ALA A 294 8.13 1.45 -24.28
CA ALA A 294 9.07 2.57 -24.34
C ALA A 294 8.42 3.93 -24.61
N GLY A 295 7.15 3.96 -25.03
CA GLY A 295 6.43 5.22 -25.27
C GLY A 295 6.97 6.10 -26.40
N ILE A 296 7.83 5.54 -27.28
CA ILE A 296 8.48 6.26 -28.40
C ILE A 296 7.46 6.63 -29.49
N ARG A 297 6.44 5.80 -29.65
CA ARG A 297 5.35 5.99 -30.60
C ARG A 297 4.03 6.06 -29.84
N THR A 298 3.08 6.90 -30.27
CA THR A 298 1.72 6.95 -29.70
C THR A 298 0.95 5.68 -30.04
N PRO A 299 0.58 4.85 -29.07
CA PRO A 299 -0.21 3.65 -29.32
C PRO A 299 -1.62 4.01 -29.78
N GLN A 300 -2.20 3.11 -30.57
CA GLN A 300 -3.59 3.18 -31.02
C GLN A 300 -4.47 2.33 -30.10
N GLN A 301 -5.74 2.71 -29.99
CA GLN A 301 -6.68 1.99 -29.13
C GLN A 301 -7.24 0.75 -29.83
N ILE A 302 -7.52 -0.31 -29.08
CA ILE A 302 -8.05 -1.57 -29.61
C ILE A 302 -9.49 -1.39 -30.09
N THR A 303 -10.35 -0.74 -29.28
CA THR A 303 -11.75 -0.52 -29.61
C THR A 303 -11.99 0.85 -30.26
N LYS A 304 -12.99 0.93 -31.14
CA LYS A 304 -13.39 2.20 -31.75
C LYS A 304 -13.89 3.20 -30.72
N GLU A 305 -14.68 2.74 -29.76
CA GLU A 305 -15.14 3.60 -28.65
C GLU A 305 -13.98 4.17 -27.85
N GLY A 306 -13.00 3.35 -27.49
CA GLY A 306 -11.77 3.77 -26.80
C GLY A 306 -10.99 4.80 -27.61
N SER A 307 -10.88 4.59 -28.94
CA SER A 307 -10.21 5.53 -29.85
C SER A 307 -10.92 6.88 -29.93
N LEU A 308 -12.24 6.89 -30.00
CA LEU A 308 -13.05 8.13 -29.99
C LEU A 308 -12.90 8.89 -28.65
N ARG A 309 -12.94 8.17 -27.53
CA ARG A 309 -12.75 8.74 -26.19
C ARG A 309 -11.34 9.34 -26.06
N TRP A 310 -10.32 8.61 -26.47
CA TRP A 310 -8.92 9.07 -26.47
C TRP A 310 -8.73 10.33 -27.32
N ALA A 311 -9.24 10.35 -28.54
CA ALA A 311 -9.13 11.49 -29.44
C ALA A 311 -9.79 12.75 -28.86
N LYS A 312 -10.96 12.60 -28.24
CA LYS A 312 -11.65 13.69 -27.55
C LYS A 312 -10.81 14.27 -26.41
N LEU A 313 -10.17 13.43 -25.60
CA LEU A 313 -9.30 13.86 -24.51
C LEU A 313 -8.03 14.58 -25.01
N GLN A 314 -7.51 14.16 -26.18
CA GLN A 314 -6.35 14.77 -26.81
C GLN A 314 -6.68 15.98 -27.68
N GLY A 315 -7.96 16.36 -27.79
CA GLY A 315 -8.40 17.46 -28.67
C GLY A 315 -8.18 17.18 -30.16
N ILE A 316 -8.14 15.89 -30.57
CA ILE A 316 -7.92 15.45 -31.96
C ILE A 316 -9.26 15.32 -32.67
N SER A 317 -9.39 15.89 -33.89
CA SER A 317 -10.60 15.75 -34.70
C SER A 317 -10.79 14.31 -35.18
N GLU A 318 -12.07 13.91 -35.41
CA GLU A 318 -12.40 12.58 -35.92
C GLU A 318 -11.71 12.27 -37.26
N GLU A 319 -11.62 13.23 -38.13
CA GLU A 319 -10.94 13.07 -39.41
C GLU A 319 -9.45 12.72 -39.27
N VAL A 320 -8.76 13.37 -38.31
CA VAL A 320 -7.36 13.09 -38.00
C VAL A 320 -7.24 11.76 -37.30
N ARG A 321 -8.12 11.47 -36.32
CA ARG A 321 -8.17 10.19 -35.61
C ARG A 321 -8.32 9.01 -36.57
N ALA A 322 -9.34 9.02 -37.39
CA ALA A 322 -9.66 7.93 -38.34
C ALA A 322 -8.51 7.67 -39.32
N LYS A 323 -7.79 8.70 -39.73
CA LYS A 323 -6.68 8.59 -40.67
C LYS A 323 -5.35 8.18 -40.04
N LYS A 324 -5.01 8.75 -38.87
CA LYS A 324 -3.69 8.55 -38.22
C LYS A 324 -3.70 7.57 -37.05
N TYR A 325 -4.84 7.41 -36.39
CA TYR A 325 -4.97 6.62 -35.17
C TYR A 325 -6.22 5.73 -35.20
N PRO A 326 -6.46 4.97 -36.30
CA PRO A 326 -7.61 4.07 -36.37
C PRO A 326 -7.48 3.01 -35.26
N SER A 327 -8.63 2.62 -34.69
CA SER A 327 -8.65 1.51 -33.74
C SER A 327 -8.30 0.18 -34.42
N MET A 328 -7.95 -0.84 -33.63
CA MET A 328 -7.76 -2.19 -34.15
C MET A 328 -9.07 -2.74 -34.76
N GLU A 329 -10.19 -2.42 -34.12
CA GLU A 329 -11.53 -2.76 -34.62
C GLU A 329 -11.80 -2.26 -36.06
N GLU A 330 -11.29 -1.06 -36.38
CA GLU A 330 -11.42 -0.45 -37.71
C GLU A 330 -10.34 -0.96 -38.70
N ASN A 331 -9.13 -1.18 -38.23
CA ASN A 331 -7.96 -1.47 -39.06
C ASN A 331 -7.71 -2.96 -39.30
N MET A 332 -8.03 -3.80 -38.29
CA MET A 332 -7.86 -5.26 -38.31
C MET A 332 -9.10 -5.97 -37.78
N PRO A 333 -10.30 -5.83 -38.43
CA PRO A 333 -11.56 -6.24 -37.82
C PRO A 333 -11.67 -7.75 -37.55
N GLU A 334 -11.07 -8.60 -38.36
CA GLU A 334 -11.09 -10.06 -38.16
C GLU A 334 -10.24 -10.44 -36.92
N ILE A 335 -9.07 -9.85 -36.79
CA ILE A 335 -8.19 -10.05 -35.63
C ILE A 335 -8.85 -9.51 -34.36
N PHE A 336 -9.48 -8.34 -34.43
CA PHE A 336 -10.22 -7.77 -33.32
C PHE A 336 -11.35 -8.69 -32.83
N GLN A 337 -12.12 -9.28 -33.74
CA GLN A 337 -13.19 -10.23 -33.41
C GLN A 337 -12.62 -11.48 -32.71
N GLU A 338 -11.51 -12.04 -33.23
CA GLU A 338 -10.82 -13.17 -32.60
C GLU A 338 -10.29 -12.80 -31.22
N LEU A 339 -9.62 -11.66 -31.10
CA LEU A 339 -9.07 -11.16 -29.83
C LEU A 339 -10.18 -10.95 -28.79
N ASN A 340 -11.30 -10.35 -29.19
CA ASN A 340 -12.45 -10.12 -28.32
C ASN A 340 -13.10 -11.43 -27.85
N ALA A 341 -13.23 -12.42 -28.71
CA ALA A 341 -13.75 -13.73 -28.31
C ALA A 341 -12.82 -14.47 -27.36
N LEU A 342 -11.49 -14.34 -27.55
CA LEU A 342 -10.49 -15.00 -26.71
C LEU A 342 -10.32 -14.33 -25.36
N GLN A 343 -10.43 -12.99 -25.27
CA GLN A 343 -10.39 -12.30 -23.98
C GLN A 343 -11.59 -12.69 -23.11
N ASP A 344 -12.79 -12.78 -23.67
CA ASP A 344 -13.99 -13.21 -22.96
C ASP A 344 -13.84 -14.67 -22.45
N LYS A 345 -13.28 -15.54 -23.31
CA LYS A 345 -12.97 -16.92 -22.91
C LYS A 345 -11.96 -17.00 -21.76
N LEU A 346 -10.92 -16.17 -21.78
CA LEU A 346 -9.91 -16.14 -20.73
C LEU A 346 -10.47 -15.61 -19.42
N GLU A 347 -11.26 -14.53 -19.43
CA GLU A 347 -11.90 -13.99 -18.23
C GLU A 347 -12.81 -15.03 -17.58
N LYS A 348 -13.66 -15.70 -18.37
CA LYS A 348 -14.54 -16.77 -17.87
C LYS A 348 -13.76 -17.98 -17.36
N HIS A 349 -12.66 -18.36 -18.01
CA HIS A 349 -11.83 -19.49 -17.57
C HIS A 349 -11.12 -19.22 -16.24
N TYR A 350 -10.56 -18.03 -16.07
CA TYR A 350 -9.87 -17.65 -14.83
C TYR A 350 -10.80 -17.05 -13.76
N HIS A 351 -12.06 -16.82 -14.13
CA HIS A 351 -13.07 -16.18 -13.28
C HIS A 351 -12.60 -14.84 -12.70
N ASP A 352 -11.77 -14.11 -13.44
CA ASP A 352 -11.22 -12.81 -13.05
C ASP A 352 -10.80 -12.00 -14.25
N MET A 353 -10.79 -10.66 -14.10
CA MET A 353 -10.27 -9.72 -15.09
C MET A 353 -8.87 -10.12 -15.54
N GLN A 354 -8.65 -10.14 -16.85
CA GLN A 354 -7.37 -10.51 -17.46
C GLN A 354 -6.66 -9.33 -18.08
N ASP A 355 -5.34 -9.29 -17.86
CA ASP A 355 -4.34 -8.46 -18.52
C ASP A 355 -3.57 -9.37 -19.49
N MET A 356 -3.61 -9.05 -20.77
CA MET A 356 -3.14 -9.92 -21.85
C MET A 356 -2.15 -9.18 -22.75
N GLU A 357 -1.07 -9.86 -23.10
CA GLU A 357 -0.12 -9.43 -24.11
C GLU A 357 -0.30 -10.27 -25.38
N PHE A 358 -0.41 -9.62 -26.52
CA PHE A 358 -0.60 -10.29 -27.79
C PHE A 358 0.28 -9.72 -28.90
N THR A 359 0.49 -10.53 -29.94
CA THR A 359 1.18 -10.14 -31.17
C THR A 359 0.40 -10.67 -32.37
N VAL A 360 0.27 -9.86 -33.39
CA VAL A 360 -0.25 -10.25 -34.71
C VAL A 360 0.94 -10.33 -35.66
N GLN A 361 1.19 -11.53 -36.16
CA GLN A 361 2.19 -11.73 -37.21
C GLN A 361 1.52 -12.07 -38.51
N GLU A 362 1.65 -11.19 -39.50
CA GLU A 362 1.08 -11.41 -40.87
C GLU A 362 -0.38 -11.87 -40.83
N GLY A 363 -1.21 -11.16 -40.07
CA GLY A 363 -2.64 -11.46 -39.95
C GLY A 363 -2.98 -12.67 -39.07
N LYS A 364 -2.03 -13.21 -38.31
CA LYS A 364 -2.26 -14.30 -37.34
C LYS A 364 -2.06 -13.84 -35.93
N LEU A 365 -3.08 -14.02 -35.07
CA LEU A 365 -3.05 -13.64 -33.66
C LEU A 365 -2.28 -14.67 -32.80
N TRP A 366 -1.52 -14.18 -31.84
CA TRP A 366 -0.79 -14.95 -30.85
C TRP A 366 -0.84 -14.28 -29.48
N PHE A 367 -1.13 -15.06 -28.43
CA PHE A 367 -1.03 -14.59 -27.05
C PHE A 367 0.34 -14.92 -26.48
N LEU A 368 0.97 -13.94 -25.85
CA LEU A 368 2.30 -14.07 -25.25
C LEU A 368 2.24 -14.20 -23.73
N GLN A 369 1.20 -13.67 -23.11
CA GLN A 369 0.99 -13.70 -21.67
C GLN A 369 -0.48 -13.42 -21.35
N THR A 370 -0.97 -14.03 -20.28
CA THR A 370 -2.16 -13.59 -19.54
C THR A 370 -1.88 -13.61 -18.05
N ARG A 371 -2.51 -12.72 -17.33
CA ARG A 371 -2.46 -12.64 -15.87
C ARG A 371 -3.70 -11.94 -15.33
N ASN A 372 -4.02 -12.15 -14.06
CA ASN A 372 -5.05 -11.36 -13.39
C ASN A 372 -4.62 -9.89 -13.39
N GLY A 373 -5.50 -9.03 -13.88
CA GLY A 373 -5.20 -7.62 -14.09
C GLY A 373 -4.98 -6.88 -12.77
N LYS A 374 -3.87 -6.12 -12.67
CA LYS A 374 -3.69 -5.15 -11.61
C LYS A 374 -4.73 -4.04 -11.78
N ARG A 375 -5.33 -3.60 -10.68
CA ARG A 375 -6.48 -2.68 -10.69
C ARG A 375 -6.47 -1.76 -9.49
N THR A 376 -7.14 -0.61 -9.61
CA THR A 376 -7.38 0.33 -8.51
C THR A 376 -8.32 -0.26 -7.46
N GLY A 377 -8.42 0.36 -6.29
CA GLY A 377 -9.37 -0.03 -5.24
C GLY A 377 -10.83 0.03 -5.72
N THR A 378 -11.18 1.06 -6.48
CA THR A 378 -12.51 1.20 -7.09
C THR A 378 -12.83 0.04 -8.05
N ALA A 379 -11.92 -0.23 -8.97
CA ALA A 379 -12.07 -1.33 -9.93
C ALA A 379 -12.11 -2.70 -9.23
N MET A 380 -11.32 -2.88 -8.17
CA MET A 380 -11.29 -4.11 -7.38
C MET A 380 -12.66 -4.45 -6.80
N VAL A 381 -13.29 -3.49 -6.13
CA VAL A 381 -14.62 -3.68 -5.53
C VAL A 381 -15.66 -3.94 -6.61
N LYS A 382 -15.70 -3.09 -7.64
CA LYS A 382 -16.66 -3.24 -8.73
C LYS A 382 -16.55 -4.60 -9.45
N ILE A 383 -15.34 -5.00 -9.83
CA ILE A 383 -15.11 -6.28 -10.52
C ILE A 383 -15.50 -7.46 -9.63
N ALA A 384 -15.16 -7.43 -8.32
CA ALA A 384 -15.53 -8.50 -7.42
C ALA A 384 -17.06 -8.65 -7.30
N MET A 385 -17.78 -7.53 -7.23
CA MET A 385 -19.23 -7.54 -7.12
C MET A 385 -19.91 -7.92 -8.46
N ASP A 386 -19.42 -7.40 -9.58
CA ASP A 386 -19.94 -7.77 -10.90
C ASP A 386 -19.78 -9.29 -11.16
N LEU A 387 -18.60 -9.86 -10.92
CA LEU A 387 -18.35 -11.30 -11.08
C LEU A 387 -19.20 -12.16 -10.14
N LEU A 388 -19.49 -11.66 -8.93
CA LEU A 388 -20.41 -12.32 -8.01
C LEU A 388 -21.84 -12.32 -8.57
N HIS A 389 -22.32 -11.18 -9.07
CA HIS A 389 -23.66 -11.06 -9.67
C HIS A 389 -23.81 -11.85 -10.97
N GLU A 390 -22.76 -11.96 -11.76
CA GLU A 390 -22.67 -12.78 -12.96
C GLU A 390 -22.65 -14.29 -12.64
N GLY A 391 -22.44 -14.66 -11.36
CA GLY A 391 -22.34 -16.06 -10.90
C GLY A 391 -21.02 -16.73 -11.23
N GLU A 392 -20.02 -15.96 -11.63
CA GLU A 392 -18.68 -16.45 -11.96
C GLU A 392 -17.86 -16.80 -10.70
N ILE A 393 -18.13 -16.15 -9.58
CA ILE A 393 -17.49 -16.41 -8.28
C ILE A 393 -18.54 -16.45 -7.16
N ASP A 394 -18.18 -17.10 -6.06
CA ASP A 394 -18.98 -17.09 -4.84
C ASP A 394 -18.63 -15.92 -3.90
N GLU A 395 -19.46 -15.69 -2.89
CA GLU A 395 -19.28 -14.60 -1.91
C GLU A 395 -17.93 -14.69 -1.17
N LYS A 396 -17.49 -15.90 -0.83
CA LYS A 396 -16.20 -16.10 -0.14
C LYS A 396 -15.01 -15.75 -1.04
N THR A 397 -15.10 -16.09 -2.31
CA THR A 397 -14.09 -15.73 -3.31
C THR A 397 -14.06 -14.23 -3.54
N ALA A 398 -15.22 -13.56 -3.61
CA ALA A 398 -15.31 -12.11 -3.73
C ALA A 398 -14.61 -11.40 -2.56
N LEU A 399 -14.87 -11.85 -1.32
CA LEU A 399 -14.19 -11.33 -0.13
C LEU A 399 -12.66 -11.54 -0.16
N LYS A 400 -12.20 -12.75 -0.53
CA LYS A 400 -10.77 -13.08 -0.58
C LYS A 400 -9.99 -12.31 -1.64
N ARG A 401 -10.65 -11.91 -2.74
CA ARG A 401 -10.02 -11.18 -3.84
C ARG A 401 -9.84 -9.69 -3.57
N CYS A 402 -10.62 -9.13 -2.66
CA CYS A 402 -10.49 -7.73 -2.28
C CYS A 402 -9.30 -7.56 -1.33
N GLU A 403 -8.34 -6.72 -1.70
CA GLU A 403 -7.20 -6.36 -0.85
C GLU A 403 -7.63 -5.26 0.13
N PRO A 404 -7.64 -5.52 1.47
CA PRO A 404 -8.16 -4.55 2.43
C PRO A 404 -7.49 -3.18 2.35
N GLY A 405 -6.16 -3.14 2.13
CA GLY A 405 -5.42 -1.89 2.03
C GLY A 405 -5.85 -0.99 0.86
N LYS A 406 -6.35 -1.56 -0.24
CA LYS A 406 -6.84 -0.79 -1.38
C LYS A 406 -8.19 -0.11 -1.14
N LEU A 407 -8.94 -0.50 -0.12
CA LEU A 407 -10.16 0.21 0.26
C LEU A 407 -9.87 1.65 0.70
N ASP A 408 -8.66 1.92 1.16
CA ASP A 408 -8.24 3.26 1.57
C ASP A 408 -8.40 4.29 0.43
N GLU A 409 -8.16 3.87 -0.82
CA GLU A 409 -8.36 4.70 -2.02
C GLU A 409 -9.81 5.18 -2.19
N LEU A 410 -10.78 4.43 -1.66
CA LEU A 410 -12.22 4.72 -1.77
C LEU A 410 -12.75 5.67 -0.69
N LEU A 411 -11.96 5.93 0.33
CA LEU A 411 -12.40 6.63 1.54
C LEU A 411 -11.93 8.09 1.60
N HIS A 412 -11.00 8.47 0.71
CA HIS A 412 -10.37 9.78 0.71
C HIS A 412 -10.60 10.54 -0.61
N PRO A 413 -10.59 11.88 -0.60
CA PRO A 413 -10.62 12.67 -1.82
C PRO A 413 -9.46 12.31 -2.75
N VAL A 414 -9.68 12.41 -4.04
CA VAL A 414 -8.67 12.15 -5.08
C VAL A 414 -8.55 13.36 -6.01
N PHE A 415 -7.40 13.50 -6.68
CA PHE A 415 -7.26 14.53 -7.70
C PHE A 415 -8.06 14.18 -8.96
N ASP A 416 -8.57 15.21 -9.60
CA ASP A 416 -9.12 15.08 -10.95
C ASP A 416 -7.99 14.70 -11.93
N LYS A 417 -8.21 13.66 -12.74
CA LYS A 417 -7.19 13.10 -13.63
C LYS A 417 -6.66 14.10 -14.65
N GLU A 418 -7.55 14.93 -15.20
CA GLU A 418 -7.17 15.94 -16.20
C GLU A 418 -6.36 17.08 -15.55
N ALA A 419 -6.78 17.52 -14.36
CA ALA A 419 -6.05 18.52 -13.58
C ALA A 419 -4.66 18.03 -13.15
N LEU A 420 -4.57 16.75 -12.76
CA LEU A 420 -3.31 16.14 -12.33
C LEU A 420 -2.29 15.98 -13.48
N ALA A 421 -2.75 15.67 -14.69
CA ALA A 421 -1.88 15.49 -15.86
C ALA A 421 -1.08 16.75 -16.23
N GLY A 422 -1.58 17.95 -15.91
CA GLY A 422 -0.91 19.24 -16.12
C GLY A 422 -0.15 19.76 -14.90
N ALA A 423 -0.18 19.08 -13.78
CA ALA A 423 0.38 19.55 -12.52
C ALA A 423 1.91 19.41 -12.46
N LYS A 424 2.58 20.46 -11.98
CA LYS A 424 4.04 20.44 -11.78
C LYS A 424 4.36 19.88 -10.39
N VAL A 425 5.06 18.75 -10.35
CA VAL A 425 5.61 18.18 -9.11
C VAL A 425 6.74 19.08 -8.62
N LEU A 426 6.67 19.52 -7.36
CA LEU A 426 7.71 20.30 -6.69
C LEU A 426 8.70 19.38 -5.95
N THR A 427 8.19 18.40 -5.21
CA THR A 427 9.01 17.46 -4.43
C THR A 427 8.19 16.24 -4.03
N ARG A 428 8.84 15.30 -3.33
CA ARG A 428 8.21 14.11 -2.77
C ARG A 428 8.60 13.92 -1.30
N GLY A 429 7.63 13.45 -0.51
CA GLY A 429 7.82 12.98 0.86
C GLY A 429 7.25 11.58 1.03
N LEU A 430 7.06 11.16 2.27
CA LEU A 430 6.44 9.89 2.61
C LEU A 430 4.92 10.01 2.50
N PRO A 431 4.23 9.01 1.90
CA PRO A 431 2.77 8.95 1.83
C PRO A 431 2.18 8.60 3.21
N ALA A 432 2.12 9.58 4.10
CA ALA A 432 1.85 9.38 5.51
C ALA A 432 0.37 9.16 5.84
N SER A 433 -0.53 9.80 5.11
CA SER A 433 -1.98 9.58 5.20
C SER A 433 -2.61 9.83 3.83
N PRO A 434 -3.42 8.89 3.32
CA PRO A 434 -3.89 8.92 1.94
C PRO A 434 -4.83 10.10 1.65
N GLY A 435 -5.10 10.29 0.35
CA GLY A 435 -5.98 11.32 -0.16
C GLY A 435 -5.27 12.43 -0.93
N ALA A 436 -6.05 13.33 -1.50
CA ALA A 436 -5.62 14.53 -2.20
C ALA A 436 -6.08 15.77 -1.45
N ALA A 437 -5.20 16.71 -1.21
CA ALA A 437 -5.54 17.99 -0.61
C ALA A 437 -4.96 19.14 -1.42
N CYS A 438 -5.75 20.20 -1.49
CA CYS A 438 -5.36 21.46 -2.12
C CYS A 438 -5.81 22.63 -1.25
N GLY A 439 -4.94 23.60 -1.02
CA GLY A 439 -5.28 24.78 -0.23
C GLY A 439 -4.16 25.78 -0.18
N GLN A 440 -4.45 26.90 0.49
CA GLN A 440 -3.49 27.97 0.74
C GLN A 440 -2.53 27.56 1.86
N ILE A 441 -1.26 27.85 1.69
CA ILE A 441 -0.23 27.57 2.68
C ILE A 441 -0.48 28.38 3.95
N VAL A 442 -0.48 27.71 5.09
CA VAL A 442 -0.43 28.30 6.42
C VAL A 442 0.64 27.61 7.26
N PHE A 443 1.31 28.38 8.12
CA PHE A 443 2.42 27.85 8.92
C PHE A 443 2.06 27.63 10.39
N PHE A 444 0.97 28.21 10.88
CA PHE A 444 0.58 28.12 12.29
C PHE A 444 -0.86 27.59 12.43
N ALA A 445 -1.07 26.84 13.51
CA ALA A 445 -2.36 26.21 13.80
C ALA A 445 -3.49 27.23 13.96
N ASP A 446 -3.19 28.35 14.61
CA ASP A 446 -4.16 29.44 14.80
C ASP A 446 -4.58 30.09 13.46
N ASP A 447 -3.63 30.29 12.55
CA ASP A 447 -3.92 30.82 11.21
C ASP A 447 -4.74 29.81 10.40
N ALA A 448 -4.43 28.51 10.48
CA ALA A 448 -5.21 27.47 9.84
C ALA A 448 -6.67 27.49 10.30
N THR A 449 -6.88 27.54 11.61
CA THR A 449 -8.21 27.60 12.22
C THR A 449 -8.97 28.88 11.85
N LYS A 450 -8.28 30.01 11.85
CA LYS A 450 -8.86 31.32 11.48
C LYS A 450 -9.28 31.33 10.01
N TRP A 451 -8.38 30.97 9.11
CA TRP A 451 -8.65 31.03 7.67
C TRP A 451 -9.73 30.01 7.25
N HIS A 452 -9.76 28.84 7.89
CA HIS A 452 -10.83 27.88 7.69
C HIS A 452 -12.21 28.45 8.09
N LYS A 453 -12.31 29.15 9.22
CA LYS A 453 -13.55 29.84 9.65
C LYS A 453 -13.97 30.96 8.70
N GLU A 454 -13.03 31.56 8.00
CA GLU A 454 -13.26 32.55 6.95
C GLU A 454 -13.66 31.91 5.60
N GLY A 455 -13.71 30.59 5.51
CA GLY A 455 -14.12 29.84 4.32
C GLY A 455 -12.99 29.51 3.36
N ASN A 456 -11.72 29.72 3.75
CA ASN A 456 -10.57 29.36 2.94
C ASN A 456 -10.18 27.89 3.14
N ARG A 457 -9.77 27.22 2.07
CA ARG A 457 -9.11 25.91 2.13
C ARG A 457 -7.64 26.12 2.41
N VAL A 458 -7.11 25.45 3.41
CA VAL A 458 -5.72 25.62 3.83
C VAL A 458 -4.96 24.30 3.88
N VAL A 459 -3.67 24.34 3.55
CA VAL A 459 -2.71 23.25 3.76
C VAL A 459 -1.68 23.73 4.78
N MET A 460 -1.60 23.02 5.88
CA MET A 460 -0.66 23.36 6.96
C MET A 460 0.72 22.82 6.65
N VAL A 461 1.71 23.73 6.54
CA VAL A 461 3.11 23.40 6.22
C VAL A 461 3.99 23.67 7.43
N ARG A 462 4.63 22.59 7.94
CA ARG A 462 5.43 22.64 9.16
C ARG A 462 6.79 21.99 8.95
N ILE A 463 7.76 22.30 9.79
CA ILE A 463 8.99 21.48 9.92
C ILE A 463 8.60 20.12 10.51
N GLU A 464 7.86 20.13 11.60
CA GLU A 464 7.22 19.01 12.28
C GLU A 464 5.99 19.48 13.05
N THR A 465 5.04 18.60 13.36
CA THR A 465 3.87 18.97 14.16
C THR A 465 4.00 18.49 15.60
N SER A 466 3.30 19.21 16.49
CA SER A 466 3.18 18.88 17.90
C SER A 466 1.70 18.75 18.32
N PRO A 467 1.40 18.23 19.52
CA PRO A 467 0.02 18.16 20.01
C PRO A 467 -0.72 19.50 20.04
N GLU A 468 0.01 20.62 20.15
CA GLU A 468 -0.56 21.97 20.10
C GLU A 468 -1.11 22.34 18.71
N ASP A 469 -0.68 21.65 17.66
CA ASP A 469 -1.12 21.90 16.29
C ASP A 469 -2.46 21.20 15.93
N LEU A 470 -3.03 20.40 16.83
CA LEU A 470 -4.23 19.59 16.61
C LEU A 470 -5.41 20.36 16.02
N ALA A 471 -5.70 21.55 16.56
CA ALA A 471 -6.81 22.37 16.06
C ALA A 471 -6.57 22.84 14.62
N GLY A 472 -5.34 23.25 14.31
CA GLY A 472 -4.95 23.64 12.96
C GLY A 472 -4.93 22.47 11.98
N MET A 473 -4.47 21.29 12.41
CA MET A 473 -4.48 20.07 11.61
C MET A 473 -5.92 19.65 11.27
N SER A 474 -6.84 19.77 12.22
CA SER A 474 -8.26 19.48 11.99
C SER A 474 -8.91 20.46 11.00
N ALA A 475 -8.55 21.73 11.07
CA ALA A 475 -9.05 22.79 10.19
C ALA A 475 -8.47 22.71 8.77
N ALA A 476 -7.26 22.19 8.60
CA ALA A 476 -6.58 22.08 7.31
C ALA A 476 -7.18 20.98 6.43
N GLU A 477 -7.10 21.17 5.10
CA GLU A 477 -7.42 20.11 4.12
C GLU A 477 -6.33 19.03 4.09
N GLY A 478 -5.08 19.42 4.34
CA GLY A 478 -3.95 18.52 4.38
C GLY A 478 -2.76 19.07 5.14
N ILE A 479 -1.84 18.17 5.49
CA ILE A 479 -0.66 18.46 6.29
C ILE A 479 0.59 18.07 5.50
N LEU A 480 1.56 18.98 5.46
CA LEU A 480 2.86 18.78 4.83
C LEU A 480 3.97 19.07 5.84
N THR A 481 4.86 18.11 6.07
CA THR A 481 5.99 18.30 6.98
C THR A 481 7.33 18.05 6.32
N ALA A 482 8.33 18.86 6.68
CA ALA A 482 9.71 18.69 6.24
C ALA A 482 10.38 17.47 6.91
N ARG A 483 10.01 17.18 8.15
CA ARG A 483 10.52 16.08 8.96
C ARG A 483 9.40 15.15 9.41
N GLY A 484 9.78 13.97 9.85
CA GLY A 484 8.87 12.96 10.38
C GLY A 484 8.72 11.74 9.48
N GLY A 485 8.58 10.57 10.12
CA GLY A 485 8.32 9.28 9.46
C GLY A 485 6.83 8.94 9.44
N MET A 486 6.53 7.70 9.04
CA MET A 486 5.16 7.15 9.02
C MET A 486 4.50 7.05 10.40
N THR A 487 5.30 7.09 11.46
CA THR A 487 4.87 7.05 12.87
C THR A 487 4.95 8.39 13.58
N SER A 488 5.34 9.46 12.86
CA SER A 488 5.38 10.82 13.43
C SER A 488 4.00 11.30 13.88
N HIS A 489 3.98 12.30 14.77
CA HIS A 489 2.76 12.93 15.24
C HIS A 489 1.87 13.38 14.06
N ALA A 490 2.45 14.05 13.04
CA ALA A 490 1.73 14.46 11.85
C ALA A 490 1.05 13.28 11.14
N ALA A 491 1.77 12.20 10.92
CA ALA A 491 1.29 11.02 10.22
C ALA A 491 0.16 10.29 10.98
N VAL A 492 0.34 10.09 12.28
CA VAL A 492 -0.63 9.36 13.11
C VAL A 492 -1.91 10.16 13.28
N VAL A 493 -1.79 11.43 13.62
CA VAL A 493 -2.95 12.31 13.83
C VAL A 493 -3.71 12.54 12.53
N ALA A 494 -3.01 12.82 11.41
CA ALA A 494 -3.68 13.02 10.13
C ALA A 494 -4.46 11.76 9.70
N ARG A 495 -3.90 10.56 9.87
CA ARG A 495 -4.63 9.29 9.62
C ARG A 495 -5.84 9.14 10.53
N GLY A 496 -5.71 9.48 11.80
CA GLY A 496 -6.82 9.46 12.74
C GLY A 496 -7.97 10.38 12.32
N MET A 497 -7.64 11.55 11.78
CA MET A 497 -8.59 12.56 11.32
C MET A 497 -9.07 12.35 9.87
N GLY A 498 -8.53 11.38 9.14
CA GLY A 498 -8.80 11.17 7.71
C GLY A 498 -8.30 12.33 6.82
N LYS A 499 -7.28 13.05 7.26
CA LYS A 499 -6.68 14.17 6.52
C LYS A 499 -5.49 13.69 5.70
N CYS A 500 -5.39 14.22 4.49
CA CYS A 500 -4.24 13.98 3.62
C CYS A 500 -2.93 14.43 4.31
N CYS A 501 -1.90 13.60 4.28
CA CYS A 501 -0.61 13.97 4.87
C CYS A 501 0.56 13.47 4.03
N VAL A 502 1.47 14.39 3.75
CA VAL A 502 2.81 14.09 3.23
C VAL A 502 3.84 14.47 4.28
N SER A 503 4.60 13.51 4.76
CA SER A 503 5.56 13.69 5.86
C SER A 503 6.99 13.47 5.38
N GLY A 504 7.96 14.07 6.08
CA GLY A 504 9.38 13.86 5.78
C GLY A 504 9.83 14.32 4.39
N ALA A 505 9.22 15.37 3.86
CA ALA A 505 9.63 15.98 2.60
C ALA A 505 10.88 16.86 2.81
N GLY A 506 12.05 16.25 2.90
CA GLY A 506 13.31 16.89 3.33
C GLY A 506 13.81 18.03 2.44
N ALA A 507 13.30 18.17 1.22
CA ALA A 507 13.59 19.28 0.33
C ALA A 507 12.89 20.60 0.73
N ILE A 508 11.98 20.55 1.70
CA ILE A 508 11.19 21.69 2.16
C ILE A 508 11.96 22.47 3.24
N GLN A 509 12.14 23.76 3.03
CA GLN A 509 12.77 24.65 3.99
C GLN A 509 11.76 25.73 4.41
N VAL A 510 11.29 25.64 5.65
CA VAL A 510 10.28 26.56 6.21
C VAL A 510 10.98 27.67 6.97
N ASP A 511 10.65 28.94 6.64
CA ASP A 511 11.00 30.13 7.43
C ASP A 511 9.74 30.72 8.07
N TYR A 512 9.55 30.43 9.35
CA TYR A 512 8.41 30.92 10.12
C TYR A 512 8.37 32.45 10.30
N LYS A 513 9.56 33.09 10.32
CA LYS A 513 9.63 34.56 10.47
C LYS A 513 9.26 35.28 9.20
N ALA A 514 9.75 34.80 8.06
CA ALA A 514 9.43 35.33 6.76
C ALA A 514 8.06 34.86 6.24
N ARG A 515 7.46 33.86 6.90
CA ARG A 515 6.24 33.18 6.45
C ARG A 515 6.36 32.67 5.00
N THR A 516 7.45 31.93 4.76
CA THR A 516 7.77 31.37 3.44
C THR A 516 8.22 29.93 3.54
N VAL A 517 8.06 29.22 2.44
CA VAL A 517 8.62 27.88 2.25
C VAL A 517 9.36 27.83 0.93
N GLN A 518 10.58 27.31 0.95
CA GLN A 518 11.36 27.03 -0.26
C GLN A 518 11.35 25.53 -0.54
N ILE A 519 11.00 25.18 -1.79
CA ILE A 519 10.90 23.78 -2.24
C ILE A 519 11.65 23.68 -3.57
N GLU A 520 12.82 23.02 -3.57
CA GLU A 520 13.67 22.81 -4.76
C GLU A 520 13.83 24.05 -5.65
N GLY A 521 14.15 25.19 -5.05
CA GLY A 521 14.37 26.46 -5.75
C GLY A 521 13.10 27.29 -6.03
N THR A 522 11.92 26.75 -5.71
CA THR A 522 10.65 27.51 -5.79
C THR A 522 10.32 28.11 -4.43
N LEU A 523 10.23 29.43 -4.34
CA LEU A 523 9.83 30.14 -3.14
C LEU A 523 8.32 30.36 -3.13
N LEU A 524 7.64 29.93 -2.08
CA LEU A 524 6.20 30.10 -1.86
C LEU A 524 5.97 30.89 -0.56
N HIS A 525 4.94 31.70 -0.55
CA HIS A 525 4.55 32.53 0.58
C HIS A 525 3.28 31.99 1.25
N GLU A 526 3.04 32.39 2.46
CA GLU A 526 1.76 32.15 3.12
C GLU A 526 0.61 32.69 2.24
N GLY A 527 -0.40 31.87 2.03
CA GLY A 527 -1.54 32.17 1.13
C GLY A 527 -1.38 31.71 -0.31
N ASP A 528 -0.16 31.33 -0.75
CA ASP A 528 0.00 30.65 -2.05
C ASP A 528 -0.63 29.25 -2.04
N TYR A 529 -1.16 28.83 -3.18
CA TYR A 529 -1.76 27.50 -3.29
C TYR A 529 -0.72 26.40 -3.46
N ILE A 530 -0.93 25.30 -2.75
CA ILE A 530 -0.16 24.07 -2.86
C ILE A 530 -1.12 22.88 -2.85
N SER A 531 -0.75 21.83 -3.56
CA SER A 531 -1.51 20.58 -3.59
C SER A 531 -0.61 19.41 -3.19
N ILE A 532 -1.14 18.48 -2.39
CA ILE A 532 -0.41 17.33 -1.89
C ILE A 532 -1.19 16.05 -2.11
N ASN A 533 -0.47 14.98 -2.47
CA ASN A 533 -1.01 13.63 -2.65
C ASN A 533 -0.48 12.73 -1.54
N GLY A 534 -1.30 12.48 -0.54
CA GLY A 534 -0.95 11.65 0.58
C GLY A 534 -0.84 10.15 0.25
N SER A 535 -1.35 9.71 -0.90
CA SER A 535 -1.23 8.32 -1.38
C SER A 535 0.09 8.05 -2.11
N THR A 536 0.69 9.06 -2.77
CA THR A 536 1.94 8.94 -3.53
C THR A 536 3.11 9.68 -2.89
N GLY A 537 2.84 10.58 -1.95
CA GLY A 537 3.84 11.46 -1.33
C GLY A 537 4.24 12.67 -2.18
N GLU A 538 3.57 12.93 -3.30
CA GLU A 538 3.90 14.01 -4.22
C GLU A 538 3.33 15.36 -3.73
N VAL A 539 4.11 16.40 -3.96
CA VAL A 539 3.76 17.79 -3.67
C VAL A 539 3.76 18.59 -4.97
N TYR A 540 2.65 19.23 -5.29
CA TYR A 540 2.45 19.94 -6.54
C TYR A 540 2.36 21.45 -6.36
N PHE A 541 2.83 22.18 -7.36
CA PHE A 541 2.70 23.63 -7.43
C PHE A 541 1.27 24.06 -7.74
N GLY A 542 0.72 25.01 -6.97
CA GLY A 542 -0.55 25.62 -7.26
C GLY A 542 -1.79 24.78 -6.91
N GLU A 543 -2.90 25.17 -7.46
CA GLU A 543 -4.19 24.54 -7.23
C GLU A 543 -4.44 23.37 -8.21
N VAL A 544 -4.49 22.15 -7.70
CA VAL A 544 -4.93 20.97 -8.44
C VAL A 544 -6.32 20.57 -7.93
N LYS A 545 -7.29 20.53 -8.84
CA LYS A 545 -8.68 20.22 -8.50
C LYS A 545 -8.82 18.82 -7.89
N THR A 546 -9.56 18.73 -6.78
CA THR A 546 -9.90 17.48 -6.11
C THR A 546 -11.36 17.09 -6.34
N ARG A 547 -11.64 15.79 -6.22
CA ARG A 547 -13.00 15.22 -6.18
C ARG A 547 -13.19 14.47 -4.87
N PRO A 548 -14.39 14.50 -4.25
CA PRO A 548 -14.65 13.64 -3.09
C PRO A 548 -14.55 12.17 -3.47
N ALA A 549 -14.28 11.32 -2.49
CA ALA A 549 -14.32 9.88 -2.66
C ALA A 549 -15.74 9.44 -3.02
N GLU A 550 -15.85 8.56 -4.01
CA GLU A 550 -17.14 7.99 -4.43
C GLU A 550 -17.37 6.67 -3.69
N VAL A 551 -18.29 6.68 -2.72
CA VAL A 551 -18.79 5.45 -2.11
C VAL A 551 -19.86 4.87 -3.03
N THR A 552 -19.48 3.85 -3.82
CA THR A 552 -20.37 3.18 -4.75
C THR A 552 -21.36 2.23 -4.03
N GLY A 553 -22.45 1.86 -4.72
CA GLY A 553 -23.38 0.83 -4.22
C GLY A 553 -22.68 -0.52 -4.00
N ASP A 554 -21.74 -0.86 -4.84
CA ASP A 554 -20.92 -2.09 -4.77
C ASP A 554 -20.09 -2.12 -3.48
N PHE A 555 -19.54 -0.97 -3.05
CA PHE A 555 -18.83 -0.87 -1.77
C PHE A 555 -19.76 -1.16 -0.58
N ALA A 556 -20.97 -0.63 -0.58
CA ALA A 556 -21.95 -0.89 0.48
C ALA A 556 -22.36 -2.37 0.50
N GLU A 557 -22.47 -3.01 -0.65
CA GLU A 557 -22.77 -4.43 -0.77
C GLU A 557 -21.62 -5.31 -0.28
N LEU A 558 -20.37 -4.98 -0.64
CA LEU A 558 -19.18 -5.64 -0.09
C LEU A 558 -19.15 -5.56 1.43
N MET A 559 -19.48 -4.39 2.01
CA MET A 559 -19.51 -4.23 3.45
C MET A 559 -20.60 -5.07 4.12
N LYS A 560 -21.75 -5.28 3.47
CA LYS A 560 -22.80 -6.21 3.97
C LYS A 560 -22.31 -7.66 3.95
N LEU A 561 -21.56 -8.04 2.92
CA LEU A 561 -20.94 -9.38 2.88
C LEU A 561 -19.90 -9.54 4.00
N CYS A 562 -19.13 -8.51 4.29
CA CYS A 562 -18.20 -8.54 5.42
C CYS A 562 -18.92 -8.83 6.74
N ASP A 563 -20.02 -8.12 7.01
CA ASP A 563 -20.80 -8.32 8.24
C ASP A 563 -21.45 -9.71 8.32
N LYS A 564 -21.82 -10.29 7.17
CA LYS A 564 -22.41 -11.65 7.11
C LYS A 564 -21.44 -12.73 7.57
N TYR A 565 -20.14 -12.60 7.25
CA TYR A 565 -19.15 -13.64 7.51
C TYR A 565 -18.28 -13.38 8.73
N SER A 566 -18.09 -12.11 9.12
CA SER A 566 -17.20 -11.74 10.22
C SER A 566 -17.68 -12.25 11.57
N LYS A 567 -16.78 -12.85 12.34
CA LYS A 567 -16.99 -13.18 13.77
C LYS A 567 -16.52 -12.05 14.68
N LEU A 568 -15.44 -11.34 14.28
CA LEU A 568 -14.98 -10.14 14.96
C LEU A 568 -15.89 -8.95 14.61
N VAL A 569 -16.27 -8.17 15.60
CA VAL A 569 -16.92 -6.89 15.35
C VAL A 569 -15.88 -5.76 15.33
N VAL A 570 -16.16 -4.71 14.59
CA VAL A 570 -15.26 -3.56 14.44
C VAL A 570 -15.85 -2.36 15.18
N ARG A 571 -15.12 -1.87 16.18
CA ARG A 571 -15.35 -0.61 16.88
C ARG A 571 -14.40 0.46 16.34
N THR A 572 -14.58 1.68 16.79
CA THR A 572 -13.72 2.80 16.42
C THR A 572 -13.00 3.43 17.61
N ASN A 573 -11.85 4.05 17.33
CA ASN A 573 -11.21 5.01 18.22
C ASN A 573 -11.73 6.40 17.85
N ALA A 574 -12.46 7.03 18.74
CA ALA A 574 -13.09 8.34 18.50
C ALA A 574 -13.13 9.16 19.79
N ASP A 575 -12.66 10.39 19.70
CA ASP A 575 -12.53 11.32 20.83
C ASP A 575 -13.50 12.50 20.69
N THR A 576 -14.17 12.63 19.55
CA THR A 576 -15.16 13.68 19.26
C THR A 576 -16.47 13.09 18.73
N PRO A 577 -17.63 13.80 18.87
CA PRO A 577 -18.87 13.39 18.24
C PRO A 577 -18.79 13.25 16.72
N HIS A 578 -18.00 14.10 16.06
CA HIS A 578 -17.78 14.03 14.62
C HIS A 578 -17.11 12.74 14.19
N ASP A 579 -16.00 12.36 14.85
CA ASP A 579 -15.30 11.10 14.56
C ASP A 579 -16.20 9.90 14.79
N ALA A 580 -17.00 9.94 15.86
CA ALA A 580 -17.97 8.90 16.18
C ALA A 580 -19.04 8.76 15.08
N GLU A 581 -19.53 9.87 14.54
CA GLU A 581 -20.50 9.88 13.43
C GLU A 581 -19.91 9.33 12.14
N VAL A 582 -18.71 9.76 11.77
CA VAL A 582 -18.00 9.26 10.59
C VAL A 582 -17.80 7.74 10.68
N ALA A 583 -17.30 7.27 11.83
CA ALA A 583 -17.09 5.84 12.04
C ALA A 583 -18.39 5.03 12.02
N ARG A 584 -19.46 5.57 12.59
CA ARG A 584 -20.80 4.94 12.55
C ARG A 584 -21.29 4.80 11.11
N ASN A 585 -21.08 5.81 10.28
CA ASN A 585 -21.44 5.79 8.87
C ASN A 585 -20.61 4.73 8.09
N PHE A 586 -19.37 4.47 8.50
CA PHE A 586 -18.56 3.36 7.99
C PHE A 586 -18.91 2.00 8.60
N GLY A 587 -19.87 1.93 9.52
CA GLY A 587 -20.38 0.68 10.07
C GLY A 587 -19.73 0.25 11.39
N ALA A 588 -19.05 1.14 12.11
CA ALA A 588 -18.57 0.85 13.46
C ALA A 588 -19.74 0.53 14.42
N VAL A 589 -19.58 -0.55 15.21
CA VAL A 589 -20.63 -1.02 16.13
C VAL A 589 -20.50 -0.45 17.54
N GLY A 590 -19.59 0.48 17.76
CA GLY A 590 -19.34 1.15 19.01
C GLY A 590 -17.99 1.86 19.01
N ILE A 591 -17.61 2.41 20.17
CA ILE A 591 -16.29 2.96 20.42
C ILE A 591 -15.49 1.98 21.27
N GLY A 592 -14.30 1.60 20.79
CA GLY A 592 -13.37 0.75 21.53
C GLY A 592 -12.31 1.52 22.30
N LEU A 593 -12.11 2.79 21.95
CA LEU A 593 -11.23 3.72 22.67
C LEU A 593 -11.71 5.16 22.48
N CYS A 594 -12.08 5.80 23.59
CA CYS A 594 -12.20 7.24 23.69
C CYS A 594 -11.13 7.75 24.65
N ARG A 595 -10.22 8.60 24.16
CA ARG A 595 -9.12 9.17 24.95
C ARG A 595 -9.56 10.46 25.58
N THR A 596 -9.61 10.48 26.90
CA THR A 596 -10.10 11.66 27.65
C THR A 596 -9.11 12.82 27.66
N GLU A 597 -7.80 12.55 27.51
CA GLU A 597 -6.76 13.58 27.44
C GLU A 597 -6.93 14.56 26.28
N HIS A 598 -7.38 14.09 25.13
CA HIS A 598 -7.58 14.94 23.95
C HIS A 598 -8.68 16.00 24.15
N MET A 599 -9.58 15.79 25.10
CA MET A 599 -10.67 16.73 25.41
C MET A 599 -10.18 17.96 26.19
N PHE A 600 -8.96 17.93 26.78
CA PHE A 600 -8.48 19.01 27.66
C PHE A 600 -7.71 20.13 26.99
N PHE A 601 -7.33 19.98 25.72
CA PHE A 601 -6.47 20.96 25.04
C PHE A 601 -7.16 22.21 24.50
N GLU A 602 -8.47 22.34 24.69
CA GLU A 602 -9.22 23.53 24.27
C GLU A 602 -9.18 24.63 25.36
N ASN A 603 -8.95 25.86 24.97
CA ASN A 603 -8.94 27.14 25.72
C ASN A 603 -9.19 27.09 27.23
N GLU A 604 -10.48 27.17 27.67
CA GLU A 604 -10.85 27.19 29.09
C GLU A 604 -10.60 25.84 29.80
N LYS A 605 -10.68 24.73 29.07
CA LYS A 605 -10.43 23.38 29.60
C LYS A 605 -8.96 23.21 30.01
N ILE A 606 -8.03 23.62 29.15
CA ILE A 606 -6.60 23.51 29.47
C ILE A 606 -6.21 24.39 30.67
N LYS A 607 -6.85 25.56 30.81
CA LYS A 607 -6.63 26.43 31.97
C LYS A 607 -7.05 25.76 33.27
N ALA A 608 -8.25 25.18 33.33
CA ALA A 608 -8.71 24.46 34.52
C ALA A 608 -7.85 23.21 34.80
N MET A 609 -7.37 22.51 33.77
CA MET A 609 -6.45 21.39 33.92
C MET A 609 -5.10 21.85 34.53
N ARG A 610 -4.57 22.98 34.09
CA ARG A 610 -3.35 23.58 34.64
C ARG A 610 -3.56 24.03 36.08
N GLU A 611 -4.72 24.60 36.43
CA GLU A 611 -5.07 24.88 37.83
C GLU A 611 -5.02 23.63 38.70
N MET A 612 -5.58 22.53 38.24
CA MET A 612 -5.53 21.24 38.94
C MET A 612 -4.08 20.75 39.15
N ILE A 613 -3.23 20.87 38.14
CA ILE A 613 -1.81 20.50 38.20
C ILE A 613 -1.00 21.37 39.16
N LEU A 614 -1.34 22.65 39.24
CA LEU A 614 -0.66 23.60 40.14
C LEU A 614 -1.13 23.54 41.60
N ALA A 615 -2.25 22.87 41.87
CA ALA A 615 -2.82 22.80 43.21
C ALA A 615 -1.88 22.06 44.18
N ASP A 616 -1.63 22.66 45.34
CA ASP A 616 -0.77 22.12 46.41
C ASP A 616 -1.57 21.27 47.42
N SER A 617 -2.90 21.29 47.36
CA SER A 617 -3.76 20.56 48.28
C SER A 617 -4.85 19.76 47.55
N GLY A 618 -5.39 18.75 48.21
CA GLY A 618 -6.53 17.96 47.71
C GLY A 618 -7.75 18.83 47.44
N GLU A 619 -8.06 19.79 48.34
CA GLU A 619 -9.17 20.73 48.16
C GLU A 619 -8.97 21.64 46.96
N GLY A 620 -7.78 22.14 46.75
CA GLY A 620 -7.44 22.95 45.58
C GLY A 620 -7.56 22.16 44.25
N ARG A 621 -7.14 20.88 44.23
CA ARG A 621 -7.34 20.01 43.06
C ARG A 621 -8.79 19.76 42.80
N GLU A 622 -9.59 19.46 43.85
CA GLU A 622 -11.02 19.21 43.73
C GLU A 622 -11.78 20.44 43.21
N ALA A 623 -11.41 21.65 43.67
CA ALA A 623 -11.96 22.88 43.16
C ALA A 623 -11.70 23.09 41.64
N ALA A 624 -10.49 22.80 41.18
CA ALA A 624 -10.15 22.86 39.75
C ALA A 624 -10.85 21.78 38.92
N LEU A 625 -10.95 20.55 39.46
CA LEU A 625 -11.67 19.45 38.82
C LEU A 625 -13.17 19.72 38.70
N ASN A 626 -13.77 20.45 39.67
CA ASN A 626 -15.16 20.88 39.60
C ASN A 626 -15.40 21.90 38.47
N LYS A 627 -14.38 22.65 38.05
CA LYS A 627 -14.45 23.49 36.86
C LYS A 627 -14.37 22.69 35.54
N LEU A 628 -13.63 21.57 35.54
CA LEU A 628 -13.52 20.67 34.38
C LEU A 628 -14.76 19.81 34.17
N LEU A 629 -15.44 19.40 35.25
CA LEU A 629 -16.55 18.46 35.23
C LEU A 629 -17.65 18.80 34.21
N PRO A 630 -18.19 20.04 34.14
CA PRO A 630 -19.25 20.36 33.17
C PRO A 630 -18.75 20.25 31.71
N TYR A 631 -17.49 20.58 31.42
CA TYR A 631 -16.95 20.48 30.08
C TYR A 631 -16.82 18.99 29.65
N GLN A 632 -16.22 18.16 30.49
CA GLN A 632 -16.10 16.73 30.20
C GLN A 632 -17.48 16.05 30.12
N ARG A 633 -18.41 16.41 30.99
CA ARG A 633 -19.79 15.90 30.91
C ARG A 633 -20.43 16.23 29.57
N GLN A 634 -20.22 17.44 29.03
CA GLN A 634 -20.74 17.84 27.73
C GLN A 634 -20.08 17.06 26.59
N ASP A 635 -18.77 16.84 26.64
CA ASP A 635 -18.04 16.05 25.64
C ASP A 635 -18.57 14.61 25.59
N PHE A 636 -18.72 13.97 26.75
CA PHE A 636 -19.26 12.60 26.84
C PHE A 636 -20.76 12.54 26.45
N TYR A 637 -21.53 13.56 26.76
CA TYR A 637 -22.91 13.65 26.28
C TYR A 637 -22.99 13.58 24.76
N GLY A 638 -22.19 14.36 24.06
CA GLY A 638 -22.15 14.35 22.61
C GLY A 638 -21.76 13.01 22.01
N ILE A 639 -20.70 12.38 22.54
CA ILE A 639 -20.21 11.07 22.08
C ILE A 639 -21.21 9.95 22.35
N LEU A 640 -21.74 9.87 23.58
CA LEU A 640 -22.72 8.84 23.98
C LEU A 640 -24.02 8.97 23.19
N LYS A 641 -24.46 10.20 22.93
CA LYS A 641 -25.65 10.47 22.10
C LYS A 641 -25.48 10.01 20.67
N CYS A 642 -24.29 10.30 20.07
CA CYS A 642 -23.97 9.86 18.74
C CYS A 642 -23.95 8.33 18.61
N MET A 643 -23.55 7.63 19.67
CA MET A 643 -23.46 6.16 19.75
C MET A 643 -24.65 5.53 20.47
N ASP A 644 -25.83 6.11 20.37
CA ASP A 644 -27.05 5.57 21.02
C ASP A 644 -27.24 4.08 20.76
N GLY A 645 -27.46 3.31 21.82
CA GLY A 645 -27.60 1.85 21.80
C GLY A 645 -26.32 1.06 21.55
N LYS A 646 -25.16 1.73 21.39
CA LYS A 646 -23.86 1.11 21.13
C LYS A 646 -22.91 1.28 22.31
N PRO A 647 -22.01 0.31 22.57
CA PRO A 647 -21.01 0.44 23.63
C PRO A 647 -19.99 1.55 23.32
N VAL A 648 -19.66 2.32 24.35
CA VAL A 648 -18.65 3.39 24.29
C VAL A 648 -17.63 3.15 25.40
N ASN A 649 -16.44 2.73 25.03
CA ASN A 649 -15.34 2.45 25.94
C ASN A 649 -14.50 3.73 26.13
N ILE A 650 -14.53 4.27 27.33
CA ILE A 650 -13.90 5.53 27.72
C ILE A 650 -12.71 5.24 28.63
N ARG A 651 -11.51 5.58 28.16
CA ARG A 651 -10.27 5.46 28.92
C ARG A 651 -10.15 6.64 29.88
N LEU A 652 -9.94 6.35 31.17
CA LEU A 652 -9.61 7.37 32.15
C LEU A 652 -8.27 8.03 31.80
N LEU A 653 -7.97 9.18 32.41
CA LEU A 653 -6.78 9.97 32.12
C LEU A 653 -5.51 9.11 32.19
N ASP A 654 -4.78 9.08 31.08
CA ASP A 654 -3.59 8.23 30.92
C ASP A 654 -2.26 8.99 30.96
N PRO A 655 -2.07 10.13 30.25
CA PRO A 655 -0.76 10.78 30.19
C PRO A 655 -0.32 11.36 31.54
N PRO A 656 1.00 11.51 31.74
CA PRO A 656 1.52 12.20 32.91
C PRO A 656 1.18 13.69 32.87
N LEU A 657 1.06 14.30 34.05
CA LEU A 657 0.58 15.69 34.18
C LEU A 657 1.47 16.73 33.47
N HIS A 658 2.76 16.44 33.31
CA HIS A 658 3.68 17.38 32.63
C HIS A 658 3.33 17.61 31.16
N GLU A 659 2.59 16.69 30.50
CA GLU A 659 2.17 16.89 29.09
C GLU A 659 1.18 18.05 28.92
N PHE A 660 0.49 18.46 29.96
CA PHE A 660 -0.48 19.56 29.93
C PHE A 660 0.14 20.93 30.24
N VAL A 661 1.43 20.97 30.54
CA VAL A 661 2.12 22.24 30.89
C VAL A 661 3.17 22.59 29.84
N PRO A 662 3.38 23.88 29.55
CA PRO A 662 4.34 24.27 28.53
C PRO A 662 5.79 24.06 29.00
N HIS A 663 6.62 23.57 28.09
CA HIS A 663 8.05 23.34 28.35
C HIS A 663 8.94 24.49 27.89
N ASP A 664 8.45 25.36 26.99
CA ASP A 664 9.16 26.54 26.52
C ASP A 664 8.90 27.77 27.40
N LEU A 665 9.87 28.70 27.43
CA LEU A 665 9.79 29.89 28.27
C LEU A 665 8.57 30.78 27.95
N ARG A 666 8.26 30.96 26.68
CA ARG A 666 7.14 31.80 26.24
C ARG A 666 5.79 31.23 26.69
N GLY A 667 5.60 29.93 26.51
CA GLY A 667 4.40 29.24 27.00
C GLY A 667 4.27 29.32 28.53
N GLN A 668 5.39 29.21 29.26
CA GLN A 668 5.41 29.36 30.72
C GLN A 668 5.08 30.80 31.17
N GLU A 669 5.54 31.83 30.45
CA GLU A 669 5.18 33.22 30.68
C GLU A 669 3.68 33.47 30.44
N ILE A 670 3.13 32.94 29.37
CA ILE A 670 1.67 33.02 29.07
C ILE A 670 0.89 32.33 30.19
N MET A 671 1.26 31.09 30.55
CA MET A 671 0.62 30.34 31.62
C MET A 671 0.70 31.08 32.96
N ALA A 672 1.83 31.69 33.30
CA ALA A 672 2.01 32.48 34.50
C ALA A 672 1.07 33.69 34.55
N SER A 673 0.93 34.39 33.41
CA SER A 673 0.00 35.51 33.25
C SER A 673 -1.46 35.07 33.44
N ASP A 674 -1.86 33.99 32.76
CA ASP A 674 -3.23 33.45 32.82
C ASP A 674 -3.61 32.96 34.22
N MET A 675 -2.66 32.39 34.92
CA MET A 675 -2.87 31.83 36.26
C MET A 675 -2.66 32.86 37.38
N GLY A 676 -2.15 34.07 37.06
CA GLY A 676 -1.87 35.12 38.08
C GLY A 676 -0.75 34.75 39.03
N VAL A 677 0.23 33.97 38.63
CA VAL A 677 1.39 33.51 39.41
C VAL A 677 2.70 33.95 38.76
N SER A 678 3.82 33.84 39.49
CA SER A 678 5.11 34.19 38.90
C SER A 678 5.61 33.13 37.92
N VAL A 679 6.33 33.55 36.87
CA VAL A 679 6.97 32.62 35.91
C VAL A 679 7.86 31.62 36.61
N ARG A 680 8.60 32.06 37.63
CA ARG A 680 9.46 31.19 38.46
C ARG A 680 8.67 30.11 39.17
N PHE A 681 7.47 30.37 39.64
CA PHE A 681 6.59 29.37 40.24
C PHE A 681 6.22 28.31 39.20
N ILE A 682 5.80 28.70 37.98
CA ILE A 682 5.53 27.77 36.89
C ILE A 682 6.74 26.94 36.55
N GLN A 683 7.93 27.54 36.38
CA GLN A 683 9.17 26.84 36.10
C GLN A 683 9.52 25.80 37.17
N ASN A 684 9.43 26.17 38.44
CA ASN A 684 9.69 25.23 39.51
C ASN A 684 8.68 24.05 39.47
N ARG A 685 7.43 24.32 39.22
CA ARG A 685 6.39 23.29 39.13
C ARG A 685 6.61 22.37 37.95
N VAL A 686 6.84 22.90 36.75
CA VAL A 686 7.16 22.14 35.56
C VAL A 686 8.39 21.24 35.79
N ASN A 687 9.44 21.80 36.37
CA ASN A 687 10.64 21.04 36.71
C ASN A 687 10.38 19.93 37.74
N SER A 688 9.47 20.16 38.71
CA SER A 688 9.11 19.14 39.72
C SER A 688 8.26 17.99 39.12
N LEU A 689 7.57 18.24 38.03
CA LEU A 689 6.78 17.24 37.30
C LEU A 689 7.57 16.51 36.23
N SER A 690 8.74 17.05 35.87
CA SER A 690 9.61 16.44 34.87
C SER A 690 10.14 15.09 35.34
N GLU A 691 9.88 14.06 34.59
CA GLU A 691 10.38 12.71 34.84
C GLU A 691 11.43 12.33 33.80
N HIS A 692 12.43 11.56 34.17
CA HIS A 692 13.46 11.07 33.25
C HIS A 692 12.88 10.10 32.21
N ASN A 693 11.87 9.34 32.60
CA ASN A 693 11.12 8.43 31.71
C ASN A 693 9.62 8.52 32.00
N PRO A 694 8.93 9.49 31.44
CA PRO A 694 7.51 9.75 31.71
C PRO A 694 6.60 8.57 31.40
N MET A 695 6.97 7.77 30.40
CA MET A 695 6.18 6.60 29.97
C MET A 695 6.13 5.51 31.06
N LEU A 696 7.14 5.44 31.93
CA LEU A 696 7.23 4.50 33.03
C LEU A 696 6.94 5.14 34.39
N GLY A 697 6.58 6.41 34.42
CA GLY A 697 6.39 7.23 35.61
C GLY A 697 4.98 7.31 36.16
N LEU A 698 4.61 8.48 36.68
CA LEU A 698 3.32 8.77 37.31
C LEU A 698 2.25 9.09 36.24
N ARG A 699 1.67 8.07 35.66
CA ARG A 699 0.60 8.16 34.67
C ARG A 699 -0.45 7.07 34.87
N GLY A 700 -1.58 7.15 34.16
CA GLY A 700 -2.63 6.14 34.10
C GLY A 700 -3.20 5.82 35.49
N CYS A 701 -3.37 4.56 35.81
CA CYS A 701 -3.90 4.15 37.13
C CYS A 701 -3.02 4.56 38.29
N ARG A 702 -1.71 4.75 38.10
CA ARG A 702 -0.81 5.25 39.13
C ARG A 702 -1.19 6.68 39.55
N LEU A 703 -1.51 7.52 38.57
CA LEU A 703 -2.02 8.86 38.79
C LEU A 703 -3.38 8.83 39.49
N GLY A 704 -4.32 7.98 39.01
CA GLY A 704 -5.64 7.82 39.61
C GLY A 704 -5.62 7.26 41.03
N ASN A 705 -4.68 6.36 41.36
CA ASN A 705 -4.52 5.85 42.72
C ASN A 705 -3.83 6.87 43.64
N THR A 706 -2.94 7.73 43.12
CA THR A 706 -2.32 8.80 43.89
C THR A 706 -3.27 9.97 44.15
N PHE A 707 -4.10 10.30 43.15
CA PHE A 707 -5.09 11.39 43.18
C PHE A 707 -6.47 10.88 42.80
N PRO A 708 -7.17 10.13 43.67
CA PRO A 708 -8.45 9.46 43.36
C PRO A 708 -9.56 10.44 42.98
N GLU A 709 -9.46 11.70 43.36
CA GLU A 709 -10.37 12.77 42.99
C GLU A 709 -10.44 12.97 41.45
N ILE A 710 -9.38 12.68 40.70
CA ILE A 710 -9.38 12.73 39.24
C ILE A 710 -10.31 11.64 38.69
N THR A 711 -10.15 10.40 39.16
CA THR A 711 -10.99 9.27 38.76
C THR A 711 -12.46 9.52 39.13
N ALA A 712 -12.71 10.07 40.32
CA ALA A 712 -14.07 10.43 40.75
C ALA A 712 -14.69 11.49 39.83
N MET A 713 -13.98 12.54 39.50
CA MET A 713 -14.46 13.58 38.56
C MET A 713 -14.83 12.99 37.20
N GLN A 714 -13.94 12.21 36.60
CA GLN A 714 -14.21 11.60 35.30
C GLN A 714 -15.40 10.62 35.34
N THR A 715 -15.54 9.85 36.41
CA THR A 715 -16.69 8.96 36.60
C THR A 715 -17.98 9.77 36.69
N ARG A 716 -18.02 10.89 37.44
CA ARG A 716 -19.19 11.79 37.49
C ARG A 716 -19.50 12.39 36.12
N ALA A 717 -18.51 12.75 35.34
CA ALA A 717 -18.71 13.31 34.00
C ALA A 717 -19.31 12.27 33.02
N ILE A 718 -18.74 11.05 32.99
CA ILE A 718 -19.21 9.96 32.11
C ILE A 718 -20.64 9.54 32.48
N LEU A 719 -20.86 9.17 33.74
CA LEU A 719 -22.15 8.64 34.18
C LEU A 719 -23.20 9.74 34.32
N GLY A 720 -22.79 10.98 34.61
CA GLY A 720 -23.70 12.13 34.62
C GLY A 720 -24.26 12.44 33.22
N ALA A 721 -23.43 12.36 32.19
CA ALA A 721 -23.86 12.47 30.80
C ALA A 721 -24.81 11.31 30.42
N ALA A 722 -24.47 10.10 30.85
CA ALA A 722 -25.31 8.92 30.60
C ALA A 722 -26.67 9.01 31.30
N CYS A 723 -26.74 9.48 32.58
CA CYS A 723 -27.98 9.71 33.29
C CYS A 723 -28.87 10.73 32.59
N GLN A 724 -28.29 11.83 32.11
CA GLN A 724 -29.01 12.84 31.37
C GLN A 724 -29.62 12.26 30.09
N LEU A 725 -28.82 11.54 29.29
CA LEU A 725 -29.30 10.90 28.06
C LEU A 725 -30.42 9.86 28.35
N LYS A 726 -30.28 9.08 29.41
CA LYS A 726 -31.35 8.12 29.82
C LYS A 726 -32.64 8.80 30.14
N LYS A 727 -32.60 9.93 30.84
CA LYS A 727 -33.79 10.77 31.11
C LYS A 727 -34.43 11.34 29.84
N GLU A 728 -33.62 11.59 28.81
CA GLU A 728 -34.05 12.07 27.49
C GLU A 728 -34.55 10.94 26.57
N GLY A 729 -34.49 9.66 27.00
CA GLY A 729 -35.00 8.51 26.26
C GLY A 729 -34.01 7.78 25.39
N PHE A 730 -32.71 8.09 25.49
CA PHE A 730 -31.61 7.37 24.81
C PHE A 730 -31.19 6.12 25.61
N ASP A 731 -30.41 5.24 24.96
CA ASP A 731 -29.83 4.04 25.55
C ASP A 731 -28.30 4.12 25.63
N PRO A 732 -27.71 4.96 26.49
CA PRO A 732 -26.28 5.09 26.66
C PRO A 732 -25.68 3.82 27.27
N ARG A 733 -24.59 3.33 26.70
CA ARG A 733 -23.86 2.11 27.11
C ARG A 733 -22.41 2.40 27.42
N PRO A 734 -22.07 3.15 28.47
CA PRO A 734 -20.70 3.49 28.81
C PRO A 734 -19.93 2.28 29.35
N GLU A 735 -18.70 2.16 28.93
CA GLU A 735 -17.69 1.25 29.48
C GLU A 735 -16.51 2.13 29.98
N ILE A 736 -16.10 1.95 31.24
CA ILE A 736 -15.01 2.72 31.88
C ILE A 736 -13.77 1.87 31.89
N MET A 737 -12.70 2.35 31.30
CA MET A 737 -11.43 1.64 31.16
C MET A 737 -10.33 2.28 31.98
N VAL A 738 -9.74 1.48 32.86
CA VAL A 738 -8.59 1.88 33.70
C VAL A 738 -7.30 1.57 32.94
N PRO A 739 -6.48 2.59 32.57
CA PRO A 739 -5.25 2.39 31.82
C PRO A 739 -4.10 1.94 32.71
N LEU A 740 -3.08 1.33 32.11
CA LEU A 740 -1.74 1.06 32.67
C LEU A 740 -1.74 0.14 33.92
N VAL A 741 -2.73 -0.69 34.08
CA VAL A 741 -2.81 -1.64 35.21
C VAL A 741 -1.74 -2.71 35.08
N GLY A 742 -0.93 -2.87 36.09
CA GLY A 742 0.11 -3.93 36.18
C GLY A 742 -0.14 -4.93 37.31
N ILE A 743 -0.94 -4.55 38.29
CA ILE A 743 -1.23 -5.34 39.52
C ILE A 743 -2.73 -5.29 39.78
N GLU A 744 -3.35 -6.44 40.21
CA GLU A 744 -4.80 -6.52 40.42
C GLU A 744 -5.33 -5.48 41.41
N SER A 745 -4.56 -5.16 42.45
CA SER A 745 -4.95 -4.18 43.48
C SER A 745 -5.01 -2.74 42.97
N GLU A 746 -4.27 -2.40 41.92
CA GLU A 746 -4.38 -1.10 41.24
C GLU A 746 -5.79 -0.93 40.64
N LEU A 747 -6.28 -1.98 39.97
CA LEU A 747 -7.62 -1.99 39.40
C LEU A 747 -8.71 -2.04 40.48
N GLU A 748 -8.51 -2.83 41.54
CA GLU A 748 -9.45 -2.95 42.66
C GLU A 748 -9.71 -1.60 43.29
N GLN A 749 -8.64 -0.84 43.64
CA GLN A 749 -8.78 0.49 44.22
C GLN A 749 -9.47 1.48 43.27
N GLN A 750 -9.11 1.49 42.01
CA GLN A 750 -9.81 2.35 41.04
C GLN A 750 -11.27 1.98 40.92
N LYS A 751 -11.60 0.70 40.91
CA LYS A 751 -12.98 0.18 40.85
C LYS A 751 -13.78 0.62 42.08
N GLU A 752 -13.21 0.61 43.26
CA GLU A 752 -13.87 1.11 44.47
C GLU A 752 -14.23 2.59 44.35
N VAL A 753 -13.31 3.42 43.84
CA VAL A 753 -13.57 4.86 43.62
C VAL A 753 -14.68 5.05 42.58
N ILE A 754 -14.65 4.30 41.46
CA ILE A 754 -15.65 4.37 40.39
C ILE A 754 -17.05 3.99 40.92
N TYR A 755 -17.18 2.84 41.58
CA TYR A 755 -18.47 2.39 42.07
C TYR A 755 -19.03 3.24 43.20
N LYS A 756 -18.18 3.71 44.11
CA LYS A 756 -18.60 4.66 45.16
C LYS A 756 -19.18 5.93 44.53
N THR A 757 -18.44 6.52 43.59
CA THR A 757 -18.84 7.73 42.88
C THR A 757 -20.14 7.53 42.07
N ALA A 758 -20.25 6.37 41.40
CA ALA A 758 -21.45 6.02 40.65
C ALA A 758 -22.67 5.91 41.52
N ASN A 759 -22.60 5.23 42.66
CA ASN A 759 -23.72 5.06 43.61
C ASN A 759 -24.16 6.41 44.16
N GLU A 760 -23.23 7.28 44.55
CA GLU A 760 -23.52 8.65 44.98
C GLU A 760 -24.24 9.47 43.89
N LEU A 761 -23.76 9.38 42.66
CA LEU A 761 -24.32 10.08 41.51
C LEU A 761 -25.75 9.57 41.17
N PHE A 762 -25.96 8.27 41.10
CA PHE A 762 -27.26 7.68 40.78
C PHE A 762 -28.32 8.01 41.84
N ALA A 763 -27.91 8.01 43.11
CA ALA A 763 -28.79 8.47 44.20
C ALA A 763 -29.17 9.94 44.04
N HIS A 764 -28.23 10.79 43.62
CA HIS A 764 -28.52 12.21 43.36
C HIS A 764 -29.37 12.44 42.10
N GLU A 765 -29.05 11.75 40.99
CA GLU A 765 -29.75 11.91 39.71
C GLU A 765 -31.13 11.20 39.67
N GLY A 766 -31.37 10.24 40.56
CA GLY A 766 -32.63 9.47 40.62
C GLY A 766 -32.82 8.53 39.44
N VAL A 767 -31.75 8.21 38.71
CA VAL A 767 -31.73 7.26 37.60
C VAL A 767 -30.41 6.47 37.60
N GLU A 768 -30.50 5.21 37.29
CA GLU A 768 -29.37 4.28 37.23
C GLU A 768 -29.09 3.88 35.79
N VAL A 769 -27.83 3.94 35.36
CA VAL A 769 -27.38 3.55 34.03
C VAL A 769 -26.46 2.36 34.16
N PRO A 770 -26.72 1.23 33.48
CA PRO A 770 -25.77 0.12 33.43
C PRO A 770 -24.44 0.54 32.79
N PHE A 771 -23.35 0.18 33.44
CA PHE A 771 -22.02 0.41 32.92
C PHE A 771 -21.09 -0.75 33.26
N LYS A 772 -19.93 -0.83 32.59
CA LYS A 772 -18.90 -1.83 32.87
C LYS A 772 -17.61 -1.16 33.24
N VAL A 773 -16.82 -1.83 34.09
CA VAL A 773 -15.45 -1.42 34.40
C VAL A 773 -14.50 -2.50 33.91
N GLY A 774 -13.59 -2.11 33.07
CA GLY A 774 -12.54 -2.97 32.54
C GLY A 774 -11.18 -2.33 32.60
N THR A 775 -10.21 -2.98 32.00
CA THR A 775 -8.82 -2.47 32.01
C THR A 775 -8.17 -2.61 30.65
N MET A 776 -7.20 -1.75 30.41
CA MET A 776 -6.26 -1.91 29.32
C MET A 776 -5.16 -2.89 29.73
N ILE A 777 -4.94 -3.91 28.90
CA ILE A 777 -3.76 -4.81 29.03
C ILE A 777 -2.69 -4.27 28.10
N GLU A 778 -1.72 -3.59 28.65
CA GLU A 778 -0.68 -2.88 27.92
C GLU A 778 0.71 -2.99 28.57
N ILE A 779 0.76 -3.65 29.74
CA ILE A 779 2.01 -3.95 30.43
C ILE A 779 2.23 -5.47 30.34
N PRO A 780 3.43 -5.95 29.98
CA PRO A 780 3.72 -7.39 29.91
C PRO A 780 3.36 -8.15 31.20
N ARG A 781 3.61 -7.55 32.37
CA ARG A 781 3.22 -8.15 33.64
C ARG A 781 1.71 -8.37 33.76
N ALA A 782 0.91 -7.42 33.27
CA ALA A 782 -0.55 -7.57 33.27
C ALA A 782 -1.00 -8.78 32.41
N ALA A 783 -0.38 -8.98 31.26
CA ALA A 783 -0.66 -10.14 30.41
C ALA A 783 -0.27 -11.47 31.12
N LEU A 784 0.85 -11.50 31.80
CA LEU A 784 1.33 -12.66 32.55
C LEU A 784 0.45 -13.01 33.75
N THR A 785 -0.23 -12.02 34.35
CA THR A 785 -1.08 -12.17 35.52
C THR A 785 -2.55 -11.84 35.23
N ALA A 786 -2.98 -12.04 33.97
CA ALA A 786 -4.31 -11.69 33.51
C ALA A 786 -5.43 -12.45 34.23
N ASP A 787 -5.18 -13.65 34.72
CA ASP A 787 -6.09 -14.43 35.58
C ASP A 787 -6.41 -13.72 36.90
N LEU A 788 -5.46 -13.05 37.52
CA LEU A 788 -5.66 -12.27 38.73
C LEU A 788 -6.45 -10.98 38.44
N ILE A 789 -6.05 -10.27 37.38
CA ILE A 789 -6.70 -9.01 36.97
C ILE A 789 -8.15 -9.26 36.56
N ALA A 790 -8.46 -10.38 35.90
CA ALA A 790 -9.82 -10.75 35.48
C ALA A 790 -10.81 -10.97 36.63
N ARG A 791 -10.34 -11.08 37.86
CA ARG A 791 -11.22 -11.10 39.07
C ARG A 791 -11.97 -9.78 39.23
N HIS A 792 -11.34 -8.69 38.85
CA HIS A 792 -11.84 -7.31 38.98
C HIS A 792 -12.29 -6.68 37.66
N ALA A 793 -11.73 -7.10 36.50
CA ALA A 793 -12.11 -6.58 35.20
C ALA A 793 -13.32 -7.31 34.58
N GLU A 794 -14.24 -6.58 34.01
CA GLU A 794 -15.40 -7.11 33.27
C GLU A 794 -15.06 -7.28 31.75
N TYR A 795 -14.02 -6.64 31.28
CA TYR A 795 -13.47 -6.79 29.92
C TYR A 795 -11.99 -6.39 29.88
N PHE A 796 -11.29 -6.88 28.87
CA PHE A 796 -9.93 -6.47 28.53
C PHE A 796 -9.90 -5.73 27.20
N SER A 797 -9.11 -4.66 27.14
CA SER A 797 -8.73 -4.00 25.88
C SER A 797 -7.21 -3.98 25.78
N PHE A 798 -6.65 -4.55 24.72
CA PHE A 798 -5.21 -4.57 24.51
C PHE A 798 -4.73 -3.24 23.96
N GLY A 799 -3.95 -2.50 24.75
CA GLY A 799 -3.24 -1.29 24.33
C GLY A 799 -1.91 -1.68 23.67
N THR A 800 -1.96 -2.12 22.42
CA THR A 800 -0.80 -2.74 21.78
C THR A 800 0.34 -1.78 21.49
N ASN A 801 0.13 -0.47 21.48
CA ASN A 801 1.22 0.50 21.36
C ASN A 801 2.16 0.40 22.58
N ASP A 802 1.63 0.56 23.79
CA ASP A 802 2.42 0.44 25.03
C ASP A 802 2.90 -1.00 25.25
N LEU A 803 2.09 -2.01 24.94
CA LEU A 803 2.49 -3.41 25.07
C LEU A 803 3.68 -3.72 24.15
N THR A 804 3.69 -3.22 22.92
CA THR A 804 4.81 -3.36 21.98
C THR A 804 6.04 -2.61 22.52
N GLN A 805 5.86 -1.36 22.96
CA GLN A 805 6.93 -0.54 23.52
C GLN A 805 7.65 -1.24 24.67
N MET A 806 6.89 -1.79 25.61
CA MET A 806 7.47 -2.43 26.78
C MET A 806 8.02 -3.83 26.51
N THR A 807 7.47 -4.55 25.55
CA THR A 807 7.94 -5.88 25.18
C THR A 807 9.26 -5.84 24.41
N PHE A 808 9.39 -4.90 23.46
CA PHE A 808 10.63 -4.67 22.72
C PHE A 808 11.65 -3.84 23.51
N GLY A 809 11.21 -3.04 24.49
CA GLY A 809 12.04 -2.02 25.10
C GLY A 809 12.38 -0.86 24.17
N TYR A 810 11.51 -0.58 23.18
CA TYR A 810 11.64 0.52 22.23
C TYR A 810 10.76 1.69 22.64
N SER A 811 11.31 2.90 22.63
CA SER A 811 10.49 4.11 22.73
C SER A 811 9.82 4.40 21.40
N ARG A 812 8.50 4.53 21.40
CA ARG A 812 7.73 4.88 20.21
C ARG A 812 8.17 6.23 19.62
N ASP A 813 8.54 7.17 20.47
CA ASP A 813 8.94 8.53 20.08
C ASP A 813 10.37 8.56 19.54
N ASP A 814 11.27 7.67 20.02
CA ASP A 814 12.69 7.67 19.68
C ASP A 814 13.08 6.62 18.63
N ILE A 815 12.19 5.67 18.29
CA ILE A 815 12.48 4.55 17.38
C ILE A 815 12.94 5.03 16.00
N ALA A 816 12.50 6.20 15.57
CA ALA A 816 12.88 6.79 14.28
C ALA A 816 14.40 6.97 14.13
N SER A 817 15.15 7.02 15.22
CA SER A 817 16.62 7.15 15.22
C SER A 817 17.34 5.89 14.72
N PHE A 818 16.75 4.70 14.85
CA PHE A 818 17.39 3.43 14.48
C PHE A 818 16.52 2.53 13.58
N LEU A 819 15.20 2.70 13.56
CA LEU A 819 14.26 1.86 12.79
C LEU A 819 14.64 1.76 11.30
N PRO A 820 14.98 2.87 10.59
CA PRO A 820 15.36 2.76 9.18
C PRO A 820 16.54 1.81 8.96
N SER A 821 17.56 1.91 9.81
CA SER A 821 18.72 1.02 9.74
C SER A 821 18.37 -0.45 10.04
N TYR A 822 17.43 -0.70 10.98
CA TYR A 822 16.98 -2.05 11.32
C TYR A 822 16.18 -2.68 10.18
N LEU A 823 15.35 -1.90 9.50
CA LEU A 823 14.61 -2.35 8.31
C LEU A 823 15.57 -2.62 7.13
N GLU A 824 16.52 -1.71 6.89
CA GLU A 824 17.54 -1.87 5.85
C GLU A 824 18.39 -3.13 6.06
N LYS A 825 18.84 -3.35 7.30
CA LYS A 825 19.65 -4.52 7.70
C LYS A 825 18.84 -5.79 7.91
N LYS A 826 17.51 -5.74 7.73
CA LYS A 826 16.58 -6.86 7.97
C LYS A 826 16.60 -7.43 9.40
N ILE A 827 16.95 -6.63 10.39
CA ILE A 827 16.80 -6.99 11.79
C ILE A 827 15.32 -7.00 12.15
N LEU A 828 14.57 -6.04 11.63
CA LEU A 828 13.11 -6.04 11.61
C LEU A 828 12.63 -6.12 10.15
N ASN A 829 11.58 -6.89 9.90
CA ASN A 829 10.95 -6.96 8.59
C ASN A 829 9.96 -5.81 8.36
N VAL A 830 9.29 -5.38 9.42
CA VAL A 830 8.28 -4.32 9.43
C VAL A 830 8.40 -3.50 10.72
N ASP A 831 7.80 -2.32 10.73
CA ASP A 831 7.68 -1.51 11.94
C ASP A 831 6.72 -2.20 12.93
N PRO A 832 7.17 -2.59 14.12
CA PRO A 832 6.34 -3.30 15.10
C PRO A 832 5.23 -2.43 15.71
N PHE A 833 5.27 -1.11 15.52
CA PHE A 833 4.18 -0.21 15.92
C PHE A 833 3.09 -0.08 14.85
N GLN A 834 3.36 -0.48 13.61
CA GLN A 834 2.37 -0.51 12.52
C GLN A 834 1.73 -1.89 12.35
N VAL A 835 2.54 -2.94 12.40
CA VAL A 835 2.11 -4.33 12.25
C VAL A 835 2.41 -5.09 13.53
N LEU A 836 1.42 -5.77 14.08
CA LEU A 836 1.56 -6.50 15.34
C LEU A 836 2.65 -7.59 15.24
N ASP A 837 3.61 -7.52 16.12
CA ASP A 837 4.57 -8.60 16.34
C ASP A 837 3.83 -9.84 16.91
N GLN A 838 3.56 -10.81 16.06
CA GLN A 838 2.80 -12.00 16.43
C GLN A 838 3.64 -13.00 17.24
N GLU A 839 4.97 -12.93 17.12
CA GLU A 839 5.89 -13.86 17.80
C GLU A 839 6.12 -13.49 19.27
N GLY A 840 6.26 -12.23 19.61
CA GLY A 840 6.49 -11.74 20.96
C GLY A 840 5.21 -11.17 21.59
N VAL A 841 4.81 -9.98 21.10
CA VAL A 841 3.63 -9.26 21.65
C VAL A 841 2.34 -10.10 21.49
N GLY A 842 2.20 -10.78 20.35
CA GLY A 842 1.05 -11.66 20.08
C GLY A 842 0.94 -12.81 21.08
N GLN A 843 2.04 -13.40 21.53
CA GLN A 843 2.02 -14.42 22.59
C GLN A 843 1.45 -13.87 23.90
N LEU A 844 1.80 -12.64 24.26
CA LEU A 844 1.25 -11.98 25.46
C LEU A 844 -0.25 -11.74 25.32
N VAL A 845 -0.70 -11.30 24.15
CA VAL A 845 -2.15 -11.13 23.87
C VAL A 845 -2.88 -12.47 24.02
N LYS A 846 -2.41 -13.53 23.38
CA LYS A 846 -2.98 -14.88 23.46
C LYS A 846 -3.02 -15.37 24.90
N MET A 847 -1.92 -15.28 25.62
CA MET A 847 -1.81 -15.70 27.03
C MET A 847 -2.81 -14.95 27.92
N ALA A 848 -2.94 -13.64 27.73
CA ALA A 848 -3.87 -12.83 28.51
C ALA A 848 -5.33 -13.20 28.24
N VAL A 849 -5.71 -13.50 27.01
CA VAL A 849 -7.04 -13.98 26.64
C VAL A 849 -7.34 -15.33 27.32
N GLU A 850 -6.42 -16.29 27.20
CA GLU A 850 -6.59 -17.64 27.77
C GLU A 850 -6.70 -17.58 29.31
N LYS A 851 -5.78 -16.89 29.96
CA LYS A 851 -5.77 -16.74 31.43
C LYS A 851 -6.96 -15.94 31.94
N GLY A 852 -7.30 -14.84 31.28
CA GLY A 852 -8.46 -14.02 31.66
C GLY A 852 -9.76 -14.81 31.58
N ARG A 853 -9.97 -15.58 30.51
CA ARG A 853 -11.16 -16.44 30.35
C ARG A 853 -11.17 -17.68 31.23
N ALA A 854 -10.02 -18.16 31.69
CA ALA A 854 -9.97 -19.19 32.71
C ALA A 854 -10.59 -18.73 34.05
N THR A 855 -10.45 -17.45 34.39
CA THR A 855 -11.07 -16.86 35.58
C THR A 855 -12.48 -16.36 35.29
N ARG A 856 -12.71 -15.71 34.14
CA ARG A 856 -14.02 -15.18 33.73
C ARG A 856 -14.33 -15.65 32.30
N PRO A 857 -15.10 -16.76 32.14
CA PRO A 857 -15.38 -17.36 30.84
C PRO A 857 -16.05 -16.43 29.80
N ASP A 858 -16.85 -15.47 30.28
CA ASP A 858 -17.58 -14.47 29.48
C ASP A 858 -16.78 -13.18 29.22
N LEU A 859 -15.50 -13.16 29.59
CA LEU A 859 -14.65 -11.98 29.48
C LEU A 859 -14.55 -11.53 28.02
N LYS A 860 -15.02 -10.31 27.75
CA LYS A 860 -14.83 -9.66 26.46
C LYS A 860 -13.42 -9.15 26.32
N CYS A 861 -12.80 -9.48 25.20
CA CYS A 861 -11.46 -9.05 24.86
C CYS A 861 -11.46 -8.32 23.53
N GLY A 862 -10.81 -7.18 23.46
CA GLY A 862 -10.65 -6.40 22.24
C GLY A 862 -9.27 -5.75 22.16
N ILE A 863 -8.98 -5.14 21.04
CA ILE A 863 -7.74 -4.39 20.78
C ILE A 863 -8.07 -2.96 20.39
N CYS A 864 -7.28 -2.00 20.82
CA CYS A 864 -7.51 -0.58 20.55
C CYS A 864 -6.24 0.20 20.11
N GLY A 865 -5.08 -0.46 20.02
CA GLY A 865 -3.87 0.13 19.47
C GLY A 865 -3.95 0.33 17.94
N GLU A 866 -2.91 0.91 17.34
CA GLU A 866 -2.82 1.16 15.89
C GLU A 866 -3.03 -0.13 15.07
N HIS A 867 -2.64 -1.27 15.63
CA HIS A 867 -2.79 -2.60 15.03
C HIS A 867 -4.26 -3.02 14.78
N GLY A 868 -5.22 -2.40 15.47
CA GLY A 868 -6.65 -2.72 15.31
C GLY A 868 -7.22 -2.41 13.92
N GLY A 869 -6.53 -1.62 13.12
CA GLY A 869 -6.90 -1.30 11.73
C GLY A 869 -5.97 -1.91 10.68
N GLU A 870 -4.95 -2.68 11.09
CA GLU A 870 -3.99 -3.31 10.18
C GLU A 870 -4.46 -4.74 9.85
N PRO A 871 -4.57 -5.10 8.55
CA PRO A 871 -5.22 -6.35 8.13
C PRO A 871 -4.64 -7.64 8.72
N SER A 872 -3.31 -7.80 8.76
CA SER A 872 -2.69 -9.02 9.27
C SER A 872 -2.87 -9.14 10.79
N SER A 873 -2.83 -8.02 11.48
CA SER A 873 -3.08 -7.91 12.93
C SER A 873 -4.53 -8.23 13.26
N VAL A 874 -5.49 -7.75 12.46
CA VAL A 874 -6.93 -8.09 12.60
C VAL A 874 -7.15 -9.59 12.42
N LYS A 875 -6.53 -10.20 11.40
CA LYS A 875 -6.58 -11.66 11.20
C LYS A 875 -5.98 -12.43 12.38
N TYR A 876 -4.90 -11.92 12.96
CA TYR A 876 -4.35 -12.51 14.19
C TYR A 876 -5.32 -12.41 15.37
N CYS A 877 -5.96 -11.26 15.58
CA CYS A 877 -6.99 -11.08 16.62
C CYS A 877 -8.14 -12.07 16.48
N HIS A 878 -8.54 -12.37 15.24
CA HIS A 878 -9.54 -13.40 14.97
C HIS A 878 -9.05 -14.79 15.41
N ARG A 879 -7.82 -15.18 15.04
CA ARG A 879 -7.25 -16.49 15.40
C ARG A 879 -7.10 -16.72 16.91
N VAL A 880 -6.78 -15.67 17.67
CA VAL A 880 -6.67 -15.77 19.14
C VAL A 880 -8.00 -15.57 19.85
N GLY A 881 -9.08 -15.39 19.12
CA GLY A 881 -10.44 -15.38 19.64
C GLY A 881 -10.85 -14.08 20.33
N LEU A 882 -10.35 -12.91 19.90
CA LEU A 882 -10.85 -11.63 20.37
C LEU A 882 -12.31 -11.42 19.92
N ASN A 883 -13.03 -10.59 20.65
CA ASN A 883 -14.42 -10.26 20.36
C ASN A 883 -14.54 -9.06 19.42
N TYR A 884 -13.64 -8.08 19.55
CA TYR A 884 -13.64 -6.91 18.71
C TYR A 884 -12.22 -6.36 18.44
N VAL A 885 -12.12 -5.62 17.37
CA VAL A 885 -10.99 -4.73 17.08
C VAL A 885 -11.48 -3.29 17.06
N SER A 886 -10.63 -2.33 17.39
CA SER A 886 -10.95 -0.91 17.37
C SER A 886 -9.87 -0.13 16.65
N CYS A 887 -10.26 0.75 15.73
CA CYS A 887 -9.36 1.49 14.87
C CYS A 887 -9.90 2.90 14.58
N SER A 888 -9.08 3.74 13.95
CA SER A 888 -9.53 5.06 13.51
C SER A 888 -10.72 4.95 12.54
N PRO A 889 -11.58 5.98 12.44
CA PRO A 889 -12.82 5.93 11.65
C PRO A 889 -12.63 5.46 10.21
N PHE A 890 -11.62 5.97 9.51
CA PHE A 890 -11.32 5.62 8.11
C PHE A 890 -10.74 4.22 7.93
N ARG A 891 -10.27 3.58 9.00
CA ARG A 891 -9.80 2.19 8.99
C ARG A 891 -10.93 1.17 9.21
N VAL A 892 -12.11 1.61 9.61
CA VAL A 892 -13.24 0.71 9.91
C VAL A 892 -13.59 -0.21 8.73
N PRO A 893 -13.74 0.27 7.49
CA PRO A 893 -14.04 -0.63 6.36
C PRO A 893 -12.93 -1.65 6.08
N ILE A 894 -11.67 -1.24 6.22
CA ILE A 894 -10.48 -2.09 6.05
C ILE A 894 -10.50 -3.22 7.09
N ALA A 895 -10.73 -2.87 8.35
CA ALA A 895 -10.81 -3.85 9.44
C ALA A 895 -12.00 -4.81 9.28
N ARG A 896 -13.16 -4.33 8.79
CA ARG A 896 -14.34 -5.16 8.49
C ARG A 896 -14.04 -6.20 7.42
N LEU A 897 -13.38 -5.79 6.34
CA LEU A 897 -12.98 -6.72 5.29
C LEU A 897 -11.94 -7.74 5.79
N ALA A 898 -10.92 -7.29 6.52
CA ALA A 898 -9.91 -8.19 7.08
C ALA A 898 -10.51 -9.20 8.07
N ALA A 899 -11.47 -8.78 8.91
CA ALA A 899 -12.18 -9.65 9.83
C ALA A 899 -13.05 -10.70 9.10
N ALA A 900 -13.72 -10.30 8.01
CA ALA A 900 -14.48 -11.22 7.17
C ALA A 900 -13.56 -12.23 6.46
N GLN A 901 -12.45 -11.76 5.92
CA GLN A 901 -11.46 -12.64 5.30
C GLN A 901 -10.92 -13.67 6.29
N ALA A 902 -10.56 -13.26 7.48
CA ALA A 902 -10.11 -14.19 8.52
C ALA A 902 -11.13 -15.30 8.78
N ALA A 903 -12.43 -14.98 8.81
CA ALA A 903 -13.49 -15.95 9.03
C ALA A 903 -13.76 -16.90 7.85
N VAL A 904 -13.47 -16.48 6.61
CA VAL A 904 -13.66 -17.34 5.41
C VAL A 904 -12.40 -18.10 5.00
N GLU A 905 -11.26 -17.76 5.59
CA GLU A 905 -9.98 -18.45 5.40
C GLU A 905 -9.83 -19.68 6.35
N GLU A 906 -10.61 -19.72 7.48
CA GLU A 906 -10.73 -20.91 8.33
C GLU A 906 -11.47 -22.05 7.59
#